data_e0867617be7990a184c29f9523efd88b
#
_entry.id   e0867617be7990a184c29f9523efd88b
#
_cell.length_a   1.000
_cell.length_b   1.000
_cell.length_c   1.000
_cell.angle_alpha   90.00
_cell.angle_beta   90.00
_cell.angle_gamma   90.00
#
_symmetry.space_group_name_H-M   'P 1'
#
loop_
_entity.id
_entity.type
_entity.pdbx_description
1 polymer ?
#
loop_
_entity_poly.entity_id
_entity_poly.type
_entity_poly.pdbx_seq_one_letter_code
_entity_poly.pdbx_strand_id
1 'polypeptide(L)'
;MISTLAFLFPYSGLGKITLYPLNREFGEAWSSLPSYGDAKNGKPRRPPYAGLAAALSAVSGQPVVLMPHSYEPVDDEFAQPAVAVTTRPFDPWILSTAVSEWERCVRKGEDANTLAPLLAAAEVEHPDLASYVRGAEDGTPHAPGWFYRVAAWNFAQRLARTSLPVPDGPRMRRIRWRMDTQGSLISWDDVTKRTTLKPKRTGYALHKLDFRVVTQPGEPLFALHVLPTFSRLATHWASTRTAFIEHGTNKNTLLRMPIGHTKNNDGEWVPYARNYAAEVLDACGMDFTAWPTNDDLAALRGQMRALVPGPVPHVLGKGVGTRFNKILADHINETFKRPKIIQVGFEPTPIELTRPTKGSVARADLDHALAATGSEAVRIIALYSDGTTRRRMTEALAPYTNTPDQPLDCSDHTDHRLSERLFVRFHRLPALDRADRVDWHDELAFLDQLEDGTLNGAWVETIWNPKPTKREREAGQHRHDHKRDLRRALYERDIVSQFLARQTTPEPDDVAETEADDEAEPPKDYKAINALRDLMFRLGCVDDRLRHVTDLADEPILVGIHLRQQRISNRRSGAADRTQMVEVLTALHTSRDPDHPWHMESYDHSTHDWRPQAAAEAAFGRGAIGREGHARHEEGALLARQHIDSALKILPSDRPLIIFVDTEACRTIWPGLQNVRFGRGPLPGDDLRTPTRSVAVIAVNTSYGEVPTPVENTASPRKSPKRPPKPQDRLYKRTTSTGLTSWYIAQASRTYEGFGQAGSIGGVYTRFTLPKDDWALQRKDWHSFTATQLAVPHAGGRDPQQLAALAAQLCHQSLAWDARTRHPFPLHVAGAMDRAHPEFRGPSIEPSITPEADEAQDDV
;
A
#
# COMPACT_ATOMS: atom_id res chain seq x y z
N MET A 1 -10.95 21.42 14.08
CA MET A 1 -9.63 21.21 13.47
C MET A 1 -9.13 19.82 13.80
N ILE A 2 -8.45 19.14 12.88
CA ILE A 2 -7.73 17.90 13.13
C ILE A 2 -6.24 18.20 13.05
N SER A 3 -5.48 17.96 14.12
CA SER A 3 -4.02 18.04 14.08
C SER A 3 -3.41 16.78 13.47
N THR A 4 -2.19 16.89 12.92
CA THR A 4 -1.51 15.79 12.23
C THR A 4 -0.09 15.60 12.72
N LEU A 5 0.57 14.51 12.30
CA LEU A 5 2.01 14.25 12.48
C LEU A 5 2.84 14.81 11.32
N ALA A 6 2.43 15.93 10.76
CA ALA A 6 3.19 16.67 9.78
C ALA A 6 3.50 18.08 10.29
N PHE A 7 4.69 18.57 9.96
CA PHE A 7 5.20 19.84 10.49
C PHE A 7 5.89 20.61 9.37
N LEU A 8 5.46 21.83 9.11
CA LEU A 8 6.16 22.73 8.21
C LEU A 8 7.42 23.29 8.87
N PHE A 9 8.47 23.42 8.12
CA PHE A 9 9.72 23.99 8.62
C PHE A 9 10.44 24.81 7.54
N PRO A 10 11.12 25.90 7.96
CA PRO A 10 12.02 26.64 7.08
C PRO A 10 13.30 25.84 6.85
N TYR A 11 13.77 25.77 5.62
CA TYR A 11 15.01 25.07 5.27
C TYR A 11 16.28 25.84 5.72
N SER A 12 16.16 27.14 6.02
CA SER A 12 17.23 27.92 6.66
C SER A 12 17.49 27.42 8.08
N GLY A 13 18.49 26.66 8.32
CA GLY A 13 18.79 26.12 9.67
C GLY A 13 18.84 24.60 9.71
N LEU A 14 18.79 23.94 8.56
CA LEU A 14 19.12 22.53 8.43
C LEU A 14 20.62 22.25 8.66
N GLY A 15 21.46 23.31 8.57
CA GLY A 15 22.88 23.24 8.87
C GLY A 15 23.74 22.75 7.70
N LYS A 16 25.04 22.59 7.99
CA LYS A 16 26.03 22.15 7.03
C LYS A 16 26.08 20.63 6.94
N ILE A 17 26.44 20.15 5.78
CA ILE A 17 26.69 18.72 5.48
C ILE A 17 28.10 18.56 4.95
N THR A 18 28.55 17.33 4.88
CA THR A 18 29.76 16.94 4.17
C THR A 18 29.35 16.22 2.89
N LEU A 19 29.77 16.75 1.76
CA LEU A 19 29.45 16.25 0.45
C LEU A 19 30.72 15.82 -0.28
N TYR A 20 30.71 14.62 -0.83
CA TYR A 20 31.72 14.06 -1.70
C TYR A 20 31.14 14.03 -3.10
N PRO A 21 31.42 15.00 -3.98
CA PRO A 21 30.99 14.96 -5.36
C PRO A 21 31.76 13.83 -6.06
N LEU A 22 30.99 12.94 -6.70
CA LEU A 22 31.56 11.81 -7.44
C LEU A 22 31.72 12.20 -8.91
N ASN A 23 32.95 12.21 -9.39
CA ASN A 23 33.26 12.62 -10.74
C ASN A 23 32.91 11.57 -11.80
N ARG A 24 33.09 11.91 -13.08
CA ARG A 24 32.81 11.01 -14.21
C ARG A 24 33.61 9.71 -14.12
N GLU A 25 34.88 9.79 -13.72
CA GLU A 25 35.75 8.62 -13.60
C GLU A 25 35.22 7.62 -12.58
N PHE A 26 34.69 8.12 -11.44
CA PHE A 26 34.00 7.27 -10.45
C PHE A 26 32.76 6.61 -11.06
N GLY A 27 31.96 7.35 -11.81
CA GLY A 27 30.78 6.82 -12.49
C GLY A 27 31.10 5.73 -13.50
N GLU A 28 32.19 5.91 -14.29
CA GLU A 28 32.69 4.92 -15.23
C GLU A 28 33.23 3.67 -14.53
N ALA A 29 34.05 3.84 -13.48
CA ALA A 29 34.55 2.76 -12.66
C ALA A 29 33.41 1.99 -11.99
N TRP A 30 32.40 2.69 -11.45
CA TRP A 30 31.19 2.08 -10.88
C TRP A 30 30.42 1.27 -11.92
N SER A 31 30.25 1.80 -13.10
CA SER A 31 29.55 1.14 -14.21
C SER A 31 30.26 -0.11 -14.73
N SER A 32 31.58 -0.17 -14.54
CA SER A 32 32.42 -1.31 -14.92
C SER A 32 32.35 -2.47 -13.91
N LEU A 33 31.74 -2.29 -12.75
CA LEU A 33 31.60 -3.34 -11.76
C LEU A 33 30.81 -4.54 -12.32
N PRO A 34 31.22 -5.78 -12.01
CA PRO A 34 30.54 -6.96 -12.51
C PRO A 34 29.13 -7.00 -11.98
N SER A 35 28.22 -7.45 -12.82
CA SER A 35 26.82 -7.65 -12.44
C SER A 35 26.72 -8.60 -11.26
N TYR A 36 26.07 -8.17 -10.21
CA TYR A 36 25.78 -8.98 -9.04
C TYR A 36 24.58 -9.88 -9.28
N GLY A 37 24.69 -11.17 -9.01
CA GLY A 37 23.55 -12.07 -9.03
C GLY A 37 23.88 -13.49 -9.47
N ASP A 38 23.07 -14.43 -8.99
CA ASP A 38 23.20 -15.85 -9.25
C ASP A 38 22.99 -16.13 -10.76
N ALA A 39 23.99 -16.68 -11.42
CA ALA A 39 23.94 -17.04 -12.84
C ALA A 39 22.76 -17.97 -13.18
N LYS A 40 22.22 -18.69 -12.19
CA LYS A 40 21.03 -19.54 -12.33
C LYS A 40 19.76 -18.78 -12.72
N ASN A 41 19.69 -17.48 -12.43
CA ASN A 41 18.50 -16.66 -12.71
C ASN A 41 18.67 -15.67 -13.86
N GLY A 42 19.83 -15.65 -14.54
CA GLY A 42 20.05 -14.96 -15.80
C GLY A 42 19.94 -13.43 -15.79
N LYS A 43 19.87 -12.77 -14.62
CA LYS A 43 19.69 -11.32 -14.53
C LYS A 43 20.88 -10.65 -13.88
N PRO A 44 21.57 -9.76 -14.60
CA PRO A 44 22.54 -8.89 -13.98
C PRO A 44 21.85 -7.98 -12.97
N ARG A 45 22.28 -8.01 -11.72
CA ARG A 45 21.85 -7.06 -10.70
C ARG A 45 22.92 -5.99 -10.57
N ARG A 46 22.49 -4.77 -10.30
CA ARG A 46 23.43 -3.69 -9.95
C ARG A 46 24.17 -4.06 -8.66
N PRO A 47 25.43 -3.60 -8.48
CA PRO A 47 26.16 -3.80 -7.24
C PRO A 47 25.35 -3.35 -6.01
N PRO A 48 25.41 -4.05 -4.87
CA PRO A 48 24.57 -3.79 -3.70
C PRO A 48 25.13 -2.61 -2.87
N TYR A 49 25.12 -1.41 -3.41
CA TYR A 49 25.65 -0.20 -2.75
C TYR A 49 24.96 0.14 -1.42
N ALA A 50 23.70 -0.30 -1.22
CA ALA A 50 23.02 -0.12 0.05
C ALA A 50 23.76 -0.83 1.20
N GLY A 51 24.40 -1.96 0.95
CA GLY A 51 25.27 -2.65 1.91
C GLY A 51 26.50 -1.83 2.27
N LEU A 52 27.15 -1.21 1.29
CA LEU A 52 28.28 -0.30 1.51
C LEU A 52 27.87 0.94 2.32
N ALA A 53 26.77 1.59 1.96
CA ALA A 53 26.26 2.75 2.69
C ALA A 53 25.91 2.40 4.14
N ALA A 54 25.30 1.23 4.38
CA ALA A 54 24.98 0.76 5.73
C ALA A 54 26.23 0.46 6.54
N ALA A 55 27.25 -0.18 5.97
CA ALA A 55 28.51 -0.45 6.62
C ALA A 55 29.26 0.84 6.94
N LEU A 56 29.40 1.76 5.97
CA LEU A 56 30.00 3.08 6.19
C LEU A 56 29.27 3.86 7.30
N SER A 57 27.95 3.80 7.36
CA SER A 57 27.17 4.43 8.43
C SER A 57 27.45 3.79 9.79
N ALA A 58 27.56 2.46 9.87
CA ALA A 58 27.88 1.75 11.10
C ALA A 58 29.30 2.09 11.60
N VAL A 59 30.31 2.02 10.71
CA VAL A 59 31.73 2.24 11.06
C VAL A 59 31.98 3.68 11.48
N SER A 60 31.42 4.64 10.72
CA SER A 60 31.62 6.07 11.00
C SER A 60 30.71 6.61 12.11
N GLY A 61 29.70 5.87 12.52
CA GLY A 61 28.70 6.28 13.51
C GLY A 61 27.89 7.51 13.10
N GLN A 62 27.67 7.66 11.81
CA GLN A 62 26.89 8.75 11.22
C GLN A 62 26.07 8.22 10.04
N PRO A 63 24.96 8.87 9.69
CA PRO A 63 24.21 8.48 8.52
C PRO A 63 24.98 8.75 7.25
N VAL A 64 24.80 7.87 6.23
CA VAL A 64 25.44 7.97 4.93
C VAL A 64 24.39 7.81 3.82
N VAL A 65 24.33 8.76 2.91
CA VAL A 65 23.67 8.58 1.60
C VAL A 65 24.76 8.36 0.56
N LEU A 66 24.63 7.31 -0.20
CA LEU A 66 25.50 7.01 -1.32
C LEU A 66 24.66 6.90 -2.58
N MET A 67 24.89 7.78 -3.53
CA MET A 67 24.31 7.77 -4.88
C MET A 67 25.44 7.68 -5.90
N PRO A 68 25.85 6.47 -6.26
CA PRO A 68 27.08 6.26 -7.04
C PRO A 68 26.94 6.57 -8.53
N HIS A 69 25.75 6.85 -9.00
CA HIS A 69 25.46 7.24 -10.38
C HIS A 69 24.50 8.41 -10.41
N SER A 70 24.66 9.27 -11.39
CA SER A 70 23.72 10.37 -11.62
C SER A 70 22.37 9.81 -12.02
N TYR A 71 21.34 10.40 -11.49
CA TYR A 71 19.98 10.20 -11.95
C TYR A 71 19.59 11.41 -12.78
N GLU A 72 19.34 11.20 -14.05
CA GLU A 72 18.77 12.22 -14.92
C GLU A 72 17.23 12.07 -14.83
N PRO A 73 16.53 12.99 -14.16
CA PRO A 73 15.08 13.00 -14.22
C PRO A 73 14.64 13.34 -15.64
N VAL A 74 13.45 12.89 -16.00
CA VAL A 74 12.82 13.07 -17.31
C VAL A 74 12.75 14.55 -17.75
N ASP A 75 12.88 15.48 -16.82
CA ASP A 75 12.97 16.91 -17.05
C ASP A 75 14.29 17.43 -16.48
N ASP A 76 15.12 17.96 -17.34
CA ASP A 76 16.51 18.38 -17.24
C ASP A 76 16.85 19.42 -16.13
N GLU A 77 15.89 19.83 -15.33
CA GLU A 77 16.07 20.89 -14.33
C GLU A 77 16.87 20.46 -13.10
N PHE A 78 17.00 19.15 -12.87
CA PHE A 78 17.71 18.58 -11.72
C PHE A 78 18.43 17.27 -12.04
N ALA A 79 19.43 17.33 -12.88
CA ALA A 79 20.44 16.26 -12.91
C ALA A 79 20.95 16.05 -11.47
N GLN A 80 20.69 14.89 -10.89
CA GLN A 80 21.24 14.58 -9.59
C GLN A 80 22.67 14.09 -9.76
N PRO A 81 23.68 14.84 -9.32
CA PRO A 81 25.05 14.38 -9.43
C PRO A 81 25.23 13.12 -8.59
N ALA A 82 26.10 12.22 -9.02
CA ALA A 82 26.57 11.13 -8.18
C ALA A 82 27.26 11.72 -6.96
N VAL A 83 26.84 11.35 -5.75
CA VAL A 83 27.32 11.93 -4.50
C VAL A 83 27.37 10.89 -3.38
N ALA A 84 28.31 11.13 -2.43
CA ALA A 84 28.20 10.60 -1.09
C ALA A 84 27.99 11.76 -0.12
N VAL A 85 27.01 11.64 0.77
CA VAL A 85 26.64 12.71 1.71
C VAL A 85 26.64 12.18 3.13
N THR A 86 27.26 12.94 4.03
CA THR A 86 27.38 12.64 5.46
C THR A 86 27.19 13.90 6.29
N THR A 87 27.18 13.76 7.61
CA THR A 87 27.11 14.91 8.54
C THR A 87 28.49 15.47 8.90
N ARG A 88 29.55 14.68 8.76
CA ARG A 88 30.97 15.05 9.01
C ARG A 88 31.88 14.22 8.08
N PRO A 89 33.12 14.68 7.80
CA PRO A 89 34.04 13.91 6.98
C PRO A 89 34.27 12.49 7.49
N PHE A 90 34.48 11.56 6.58
CA PHE A 90 34.96 10.23 6.92
C PHE A 90 36.41 10.26 7.40
N ASP A 91 36.74 9.34 8.25
CA ASP A 91 38.13 8.97 8.44
C ASP A 91 38.67 8.36 7.11
N PRO A 92 39.77 8.89 6.55
CA PRO A 92 40.29 8.41 5.24
C PRO A 92 40.60 6.92 5.22
N TRP A 93 41.12 6.39 6.35
CA TRP A 93 41.41 4.96 6.46
C TRP A 93 40.14 4.10 6.43
N ILE A 94 39.12 4.51 7.19
CA ILE A 94 37.83 3.83 7.22
C ILE A 94 37.23 3.83 5.82
N LEU A 95 37.20 4.98 5.16
CA LEU A 95 36.61 5.12 3.84
C LEU A 95 37.33 4.23 2.82
N SER A 96 38.65 4.28 2.77
CA SER A 96 39.47 3.49 1.87
C SER A 96 39.28 1.98 2.13
N THR A 97 39.38 1.54 3.38
CA THR A 97 39.26 0.11 3.73
C THR A 97 37.85 -0.41 3.42
N ALA A 98 36.80 0.31 3.79
CA ALA A 98 35.42 -0.12 3.56
C ALA A 98 35.10 -0.24 2.07
N VAL A 99 35.51 0.73 1.27
CA VAL A 99 35.23 0.75 -0.17
C VAL A 99 36.03 -0.31 -0.90
N SER A 100 37.32 -0.46 -0.57
CA SER A 100 38.19 -1.49 -1.18
C SER A 100 37.69 -2.91 -0.87
N GLU A 101 37.32 -3.18 0.38
CA GLU A 101 36.81 -4.50 0.76
C GLU A 101 35.47 -4.80 0.08
N TRP A 102 34.56 -3.81 0.03
CA TRP A 102 33.29 -3.96 -0.66
C TRP A 102 33.50 -4.23 -2.17
N GLU A 103 34.41 -3.48 -2.83
CA GLU A 103 34.76 -3.68 -4.23
C GLU A 103 35.34 -5.08 -4.47
N ARG A 104 36.26 -5.54 -3.60
CA ARG A 104 36.84 -6.91 -3.63
C ARG A 104 35.77 -7.98 -3.54
N CYS A 105 34.76 -7.80 -2.65
CA CYS A 105 33.65 -8.74 -2.53
C CYS A 105 32.76 -8.74 -3.79
N VAL A 106 32.48 -7.57 -4.38
CA VAL A 106 31.68 -7.46 -5.61
C VAL A 106 32.40 -8.11 -6.79
N ARG A 107 33.74 -7.99 -6.88
CA ARG A 107 34.60 -8.58 -7.92
C ARG A 107 35.01 -10.03 -7.60
N LYS A 108 34.45 -10.63 -6.55
CA LYS A 108 34.70 -12.03 -6.13
C LYS A 108 36.14 -12.33 -5.80
N GLY A 109 36.85 -11.40 -5.21
CA GLY A 109 38.24 -11.56 -4.73
C GLY A 109 39.31 -11.16 -5.74
N GLU A 110 38.97 -10.63 -6.89
CA GLU A 110 39.93 -10.02 -7.79
C GLU A 110 40.56 -8.78 -7.11
N ASP A 111 41.87 -8.64 -7.22
CA ASP A 111 42.61 -7.48 -6.70
C ASP A 111 42.37 -6.25 -7.58
N ALA A 112 41.23 -5.62 -7.37
CA ALA A 112 40.89 -4.35 -7.98
C ALA A 112 40.50 -3.37 -6.87
N ASN A 113 41.23 -2.28 -6.78
CA ASN A 113 40.99 -1.18 -5.87
C ASN A 113 40.86 0.10 -6.71
N THR A 114 39.75 0.24 -7.41
CA THR A 114 39.51 1.33 -8.34
C THR A 114 38.68 2.45 -7.71
N LEU A 115 37.70 2.08 -6.91
CA LEU A 115 36.71 3.03 -6.37
C LEU A 115 37.25 3.82 -5.18
N ALA A 116 37.98 3.17 -4.28
CA ALA A 116 38.46 3.81 -3.05
C ALA A 116 39.42 5.00 -3.34
N PRO A 117 40.41 4.91 -4.24
CA PRO A 117 41.22 6.06 -4.59
C PRO A 117 40.44 7.23 -5.22
N LEU A 118 39.45 6.92 -6.07
CA LEU A 118 38.62 7.93 -6.72
C LEU A 118 37.73 8.65 -5.69
N LEU A 119 37.16 7.90 -4.73
CA LEU A 119 36.36 8.51 -3.66
C LEU A 119 37.27 9.31 -2.67
N ALA A 120 38.44 8.84 -2.36
CA ALA A 120 39.42 9.54 -1.52
C ALA A 120 39.96 10.82 -2.18
N ALA A 121 40.06 10.84 -3.52
CA ALA A 121 40.48 12.01 -4.30
C ALA A 121 39.36 13.03 -4.51
N ALA A 122 38.11 12.72 -4.14
CA ALA A 122 36.99 13.64 -4.26
C ALA A 122 37.23 14.89 -3.38
N GLU A 123 37.05 16.05 -3.95
CA GLU A 123 37.15 17.31 -3.22
C GLU A 123 35.97 17.42 -2.26
N VAL A 124 36.23 17.39 -0.96
CA VAL A 124 35.20 17.40 0.07
C VAL A 124 34.64 18.80 0.27
N GLU A 125 33.35 18.95 0.06
CA GLU A 125 32.63 20.20 0.24
C GLU A 125 31.86 20.23 1.56
N HIS A 126 31.63 21.45 2.08
CA HIS A 126 30.85 21.66 3.32
C HIS A 126 29.74 22.70 3.10
N PRO A 127 28.82 22.47 2.16
CA PRO A 127 27.76 23.44 1.89
C PRO A 127 26.71 23.46 2.98
N ASP A 128 26.00 24.59 3.08
CA ASP A 128 24.74 24.63 3.81
C ASP A 128 23.67 23.87 3.01
N LEU A 129 22.92 23.00 3.67
CA LEU A 129 21.88 22.21 3.02
C LEU A 129 20.84 23.10 2.32
N ALA A 130 20.59 24.29 2.86
CA ALA A 130 19.67 25.26 2.27
C ALA A 130 20.09 25.75 0.87
N SER A 131 21.39 25.69 0.52
CA SER A 131 21.89 26.15 -0.79
C SER A 131 21.40 25.29 -1.97
N TYR A 132 20.94 24.08 -1.69
CA TYR A 132 20.40 23.16 -2.70
C TYR A 132 18.89 23.34 -2.93
N VAL A 133 18.23 24.22 -2.17
CA VAL A 133 16.79 24.45 -2.31
C VAL A 133 16.54 25.56 -3.34
N ARG A 134 15.65 25.27 -4.27
CA ARG A 134 15.11 26.25 -5.24
C ARG A 134 13.61 26.35 -5.07
N GLY A 135 13.05 27.46 -5.48
CA GLY A 135 11.61 27.67 -5.51
C GLY A 135 11.06 27.48 -6.91
N ALA A 136 9.97 26.73 -7.07
CA ALA A 136 9.18 26.77 -8.30
C ALA A 136 8.43 28.12 -8.43
N GLU A 137 7.79 28.37 -9.57
CA GLU A 137 7.04 29.61 -9.83
C GLU A 137 5.93 29.89 -8.80
N ASP A 138 5.30 28.85 -8.25
CA ASP A 138 4.29 28.97 -7.18
C ASP A 138 4.90 29.02 -5.78
N GLY A 139 6.24 29.09 -5.68
CA GLY A 139 6.95 29.09 -4.42
C GLY A 139 7.18 27.70 -3.81
N THR A 140 6.67 26.62 -4.41
CA THR A 140 6.93 25.25 -3.92
C THR A 140 8.43 24.95 -3.93
N PRO A 141 9.05 24.58 -2.77
CA PRO A 141 10.47 24.29 -2.73
C PRO A 141 10.74 22.95 -3.37
N HIS A 142 11.88 22.82 -4.03
CA HIS A 142 12.38 21.58 -4.54
C HIS A 142 13.90 21.50 -4.38
N ALA A 143 14.44 20.27 -4.35
CA ALA A 143 15.83 20.00 -4.08
C ALA A 143 16.23 18.66 -4.69
N PRO A 144 17.53 18.33 -4.82
CA PRO A 144 17.99 17.02 -5.24
C PRO A 144 17.42 15.89 -4.36
N GLY A 145 17.20 14.70 -4.92
CA GLY A 145 16.54 13.57 -4.21
C GLY A 145 17.23 13.18 -2.90
N TRP A 146 18.57 13.23 -2.83
CA TRP A 146 19.32 12.96 -1.62
C TRP A 146 19.04 13.99 -0.48
N PHE A 147 18.67 15.23 -0.84
CA PHE A 147 18.37 16.29 0.13
C PHE A 147 17.27 15.88 1.10
N TYR A 148 16.19 15.30 0.60
CA TYR A 148 15.02 14.93 1.40
C TYR A 148 15.38 13.93 2.51
N ARG A 149 16.24 12.96 2.18
CA ARG A 149 16.75 11.98 3.15
C ARG A 149 17.64 12.64 4.20
N VAL A 150 18.57 13.47 3.77
CA VAL A 150 19.51 14.17 4.68
C VAL A 150 18.79 15.16 5.58
N ALA A 151 17.82 15.90 5.07
CA ALA A 151 16.98 16.78 5.88
C ALA A 151 16.18 15.98 6.94
N ALA A 152 15.62 14.83 6.57
CA ALA A 152 14.92 13.94 7.50
C ALA A 152 15.86 13.46 8.64
N TRP A 153 17.10 13.10 8.34
CA TRP A 153 18.08 12.69 9.36
C TRP A 153 18.41 13.78 10.36
N ASN A 154 18.48 15.01 9.91
CA ASN A 154 18.74 16.13 10.82
C ASN A 154 17.67 16.21 11.92
N PHE A 155 16.41 16.02 11.55
CA PHE A 155 15.31 15.96 12.51
C PHE A 155 15.39 14.71 13.40
N ALA A 156 15.67 13.55 12.81
CA ALA A 156 15.83 12.31 13.55
C ALA A 156 16.96 12.41 14.61
N GLN A 157 18.13 12.93 14.24
CA GLN A 157 19.26 13.12 15.16
C GLN A 157 18.93 14.08 16.31
N ARG A 158 18.22 15.15 16.03
CA ARG A 158 17.81 16.12 17.06
C ARG A 158 16.80 15.50 18.01
N LEU A 159 15.81 14.77 17.50
CA LEU A 159 14.82 14.08 18.33
C LEU A 159 15.44 12.95 19.15
N ALA A 160 16.45 12.25 18.62
CA ALA A 160 17.17 11.18 19.33
C ALA A 160 17.89 11.67 20.60
N ARG A 161 18.22 12.95 20.68
CA ARG A 161 18.84 13.55 21.88
C ARG A 161 17.86 13.77 23.04
N THR A 162 16.55 13.58 22.76
CA THR A 162 15.49 13.73 23.77
C THR A 162 14.87 12.37 24.08
N SER A 163 14.17 12.27 25.20
CA SER A 163 13.40 11.06 25.52
C SER A 163 11.91 11.38 25.52
N LEU A 164 11.12 10.54 24.85
CA LEU A 164 9.67 10.69 24.79
C LEU A 164 9.03 10.21 26.11
N PRO A 165 8.36 11.08 26.86
CA PRO A 165 7.63 10.68 28.04
C PRO A 165 6.28 10.04 27.63
N VAL A 166 6.03 8.80 28.04
CA VAL A 166 4.81 8.07 27.74
C VAL A 166 4.16 7.57 29.03
N PRO A 167 2.86 7.80 29.23
CA PRO A 167 2.15 7.25 30.39
C PRO A 167 2.16 5.71 30.39
N ASP A 168 2.49 5.12 31.52
CA ASP A 168 2.49 3.68 31.75
C ASP A 168 1.82 3.42 33.12
N GLY A 169 0.50 3.30 33.10
CA GLY A 169 -0.33 3.31 34.30
C GLY A 169 -0.13 4.64 35.08
N PRO A 170 0.14 4.58 36.39
CA PRO A 170 0.39 5.75 37.24
C PRO A 170 1.78 6.34 37.03
N ARG A 171 2.66 5.70 36.26
CA ARG A 171 4.05 6.12 36.06
C ARG A 171 4.26 6.73 34.69
N MET A 172 5.32 7.52 34.56
CA MET A 172 5.81 8.00 33.27
C MET A 172 7.03 7.18 32.85
N ARG A 173 6.89 6.49 31.74
CA ARG A 173 8.02 5.80 31.10
C ARG A 173 8.68 6.76 30.12
N ARG A 174 10.00 6.68 29.96
CA ARG A 174 10.77 7.51 29.03
C ARG A 174 11.37 6.63 27.94
N ILE A 175 10.88 6.77 26.71
CA ILE A 175 11.42 6.09 25.54
C ILE A 175 12.65 6.85 25.07
N ARG A 176 13.81 6.17 25.06
CA ARG A 176 15.06 6.67 24.46
C ARG A 176 15.19 6.12 23.05
N TRP A 177 15.76 6.95 22.17
CA TRP A 177 15.86 6.62 20.76
C TRP A 177 17.29 6.33 20.35
N ARG A 178 17.48 5.35 19.50
CA ARG A 178 18.70 5.13 18.73
C ARG A 178 18.38 5.21 17.26
N MET A 179 19.28 5.75 16.46
CA MET A 179 19.06 5.87 15.03
C MET A 179 19.62 4.63 14.32
N ASP A 180 18.86 4.07 13.38
CA ASP A 180 19.37 3.03 12.50
C ASP A 180 20.12 3.62 11.30
N THR A 181 20.77 2.75 10.50
CA THR A 181 21.55 3.15 9.33
C THR A 181 20.70 3.74 8.19
N GLN A 182 19.38 3.68 8.29
CA GLN A 182 18.47 4.31 7.33
C GLN A 182 17.88 5.63 7.83
N GLY A 183 18.23 6.05 9.06
CA GLY A 183 17.75 7.29 9.65
C GLY A 183 16.47 7.17 10.45
N SER A 184 15.95 5.95 10.67
CA SER A 184 14.80 5.72 11.55
C SER A 184 15.22 5.74 13.02
N LEU A 185 14.34 6.17 13.91
CA LEU A 185 14.55 6.09 15.36
C LEU A 185 13.89 4.84 15.94
N ILE A 186 14.65 4.11 16.75
CA ILE A 186 14.26 2.82 17.32
C ILE A 186 14.35 2.90 18.85
N SER A 187 13.32 2.45 19.56
CA SER A 187 13.29 2.35 21.02
C SER A 187 14.04 1.10 21.52
N TRP A 188 15.34 1.02 21.24
CA TRP A 188 16.15 -0.18 21.47
C TRP A 188 16.08 -0.72 22.89
N ASP A 189 16.21 0.15 23.86
CA ASP A 189 16.24 -0.20 25.29
C ASP A 189 14.85 -0.36 25.89
N ASP A 190 13.79 -0.12 25.07
CA ASP A 190 12.41 -0.01 25.51
C ASP A 190 11.49 -0.93 24.73
N VAL A 191 11.57 -2.22 25.04
CA VAL A 191 10.82 -3.27 24.36
C VAL A 191 9.38 -3.32 24.84
N THR A 192 8.44 -3.21 23.93
CA THR A 192 7.02 -3.46 24.20
C THR A 192 6.72 -4.95 24.14
N LYS A 193 6.12 -5.47 25.22
CA LYS A 193 5.70 -6.89 25.35
C LYS A 193 4.19 -6.98 25.36
N ARG A 194 3.66 -8.01 24.72
CA ARG A 194 2.25 -8.38 24.83
C ARG A 194 2.10 -9.88 24.92
N THR A 195 1.19 -10.31 25.78
CA THR A 195 0.81 -11.73 25.91
C THR A 195 -0.71 -11.83 25.69
N THR A 196 -1.13 -12.72 24.79
CA THR A 196 -2.54 -13.15 24.64
C THR A 196 -2.86 -14.23 25.65
N LEU A 197 -4.14 -14.36 26.03
CA LEU A 197 -4.56 -15.36 27.02
C LEU A 197 -4.95 -16.68 26.37
N LYS A 198 -5.62 -16.63 25.24
CA LYS A 198 -6.13 -17.81 24.51
C LYS A 198 -5.89 -17.63 22.99
N PRO A 199 -5.01 -18.43 22.37
CA PRO A 199 -3.93 -19.21 22.97
C PRO A 199 -2.88 -18.30 23.59
N LYS A 200 -2.16 -18.79 24.62
CA LYS A 200 -1.10 -18.02 25.28
C LYS A 200 0.08 -17.83 24.34
N ARG A 201 0.20 -16.63 23.77
CA ARG A 201 1.32 -16.24 22.89
C ARG A 201 1.91 -14.92 23.37
N THR A 202 3.21 -14.84 23.40
CA THR A 202 3.92 -13.60 23.74
C THR A 202 4.63 -13.06 22.52
N GLY A 203 4.51 -11.76 22.28
CA GLY A 203 5.22 -11.06 21.21
C GLY A 203 5.89 -9.79 21.75
N TYR A 204 6.94 -9.41 21.05
CA TYR A 204 7.77 -8.24 21.38
C TYR A 204 7.85 -7.30 20.18
N ALA A 205 7.98 -6.00 20.45
CA ALA A 205 8.20 -5.00 19.41
C ALA A 205 8.96 -3.79 19.95
N LEU A 206 9.65 -3.08 19.06
CA LEU A 206 10.28 -1.80 19.30
C LEU A 206 9.46 -0.69 18.64
N HIS A 207 9.31 0.46 19.28
CA HIS A 207 8.77 1.63 18.58
C HIS A 207 9.77 2.05 17.52
N LYS A 208 9.26 2.40 16.36
CA LYS A 208 10.02 2.92 15.23
C LYS A 208 9.39 4.24 14.78
N LEU A 209 10.21 5.25 14.53
CA LEU A 209 9.81 6.50 13.91
C LEU A 209 10.57 6.66 12.59
N ASP A 210 9.85 6.68 11.49
CA ASP A 210 10.39 7.07 10.20
C ASP A 210 10.11 8.55 9.97
N PHE A 211 10.99 9.21 9.23
CA PHE A 211 10.89 10.62 8.92
C PHE A 211 10.94 10.80 7.40
N ARG A 212 9.99 11.56 6.88
CA ARG A 212 9.99 11.95 5.47
C ARG A 212 9.86 13.45 5.34
N VAL A 213 10.69 14.02 4.53
CA VAL A 213 10.55 15.41 4.09
C VAL A 213 9.87 15.40 2.74
N VAL A 214 8.80 16.14 2.62
CA VAL A 214 8.00 16.21 1.38
C VAL A 214 7.71 17.67 1.04
N THR A 215 7.43 17.91 -0.23
CA THR A 215 6.89 19.18 -0.72
C THR A 215 5.36 19.09 -0.75
N GLN A 216 4.72 20.24 -0.73
CA GLN A 216 3.27 20.35 -0.95
C GLN A 216 3.01 21.44 -1.98
N PRO A 217 2.11 21.25 -2.94
CA PRO A 217 1.85 22.25 -3.97
C PRO A 217 1.49 23.61 -3.36
N GLY A 218 2.15 24.68 -3.82
CA GLY A 218 1.91 26.03 -3.33
C GLY A 218 2.30 26.31 -1.87
N GLU A 219 3.09 25.45 -1.23
CA GLU A 219 3.62 25.65 0.12
C GLU A 219 5.12 25.97 0.04
N PRO A 220 5.56 27.17 0.46
CA PRO A 220 6.96 27.56 0.36
C PRO A 220 7.87 26.92 1.41
N LEU A 221 7.30 26.12 2.31
CA LEU A 221 8.01 25.36 3.34
C LEU A 221 7.96 23.89 3.02
N PHE A 222 9.01 23.16 3.39
CA PHE A 222 8.94 21.69 3.41
C PHE A 222 8.05 21.21 4.54
N ALA A 223 7.44 20.06 4.36
CA ALA A 223 6.72 19.35 5.40
C ALA A 223 7.53 18.14 5.88
N LEU A 224 7.77 18.05 7.17
CA LEU A 224 8.30 16.87 7.85
C LEU A 224 7.13 15.97 8.26
N HIS A 225 7.03 14.80 7.70
CA HIS A 225 6.10 13.77 8.13
C HIS A 225 6.79 12.80 9.07
N VAL A 226 6.17 12.54 10.22
CA VAL A 226 6.66 11.55 11.18
C VAL A 226 5.72 10.35 11.16
N LEU A 227 6.28 9.18 10.92
CA LEU A 227 5.57 7.94 10.66
C LEU A 227 5.86 6.92 11.78
N PRO A 228 5.11 6.96 12.90
CA PRO A 228 5.31 6.05 14.00
C PRO A 228 4.73 4.66 13.70
N THR A 229 5.57 3.67 13.86
CA THR A 229 5.21 2.26 13.66
C THR A 229 5.86 1.38 14.73
N PHE A 230 5.71 0.06 14.56
CA PHE A 230 6.44 -0.92 15.36
C PHE A 230 7.27 -1.85 14.49
N SER A 231 8.52 -2.01 14.88
CA SER A 231 9.34 -3.13 14.45
C SER A 231 9.05 -4.33 15.33
N ARG A 232 8.34 -5.32 14.78
CA ARG A 232 7.95 -6.54 15.48
C ARG A 232 9.14 -7.48 15.55
N LEU A 233 9.46 -8.00 16.74
CA LEU A 233 10.62 -8.84 16.96
C LEU A 233 10.29 -10.31 16.75
N ALA A 234 11.16 -11.00 16.03
CA ALA A 234 11.11 -12.44 15.86
C ALA A 234 11.74 -13.17 17.03
N THR A 235 11.19 -14.30 17.38
CA THR A 235 11.73 -15.21 18.41
C THR A 235 12.54 -16.37 17.80
N HIS A 236 12.65 -16.40 16.47
CA HIS A 236 13.43 -17.40 15.74
C HIS A 236 13.82 -16.85 14.37
N TRP A 237 14.89 -17.37 13.79
CA TRP A 237 15.42 -16.89 12.52
C TRP A 237 14.57 -17.24 11.31
N ALA A 238 13.81 -18.30 11.37
CA ALA A 238 12.98 -18.72 10.24
C ALA A 238 12.11 -17.58 9.72
N SER A 239 12.13 -17.34 8.43
CA SER A 239 11.42 -16.26 7.74
C SER A 239 11.84 -14.81 8.03
N THR A 240 12.89 -14.58 8.81
CA THR A 240 13.41 -13.20 9.00
C THR A 240 14.16 -12.75 7.75
N ARG A 241 14.10 -11.44 7.45
CA ARG A 241 14.82 -10.85 6.31
C ARG A 241 15.70 -9.67 6.72
N THR A 242 15.51 -9.17 7.92
CA THR A 242 16.20 -7.99 8.44
C THR A 242 16.46 -8.17 9.92
N ALA A 243 17.57 -7.66 10.41
CA ALA A 243 17.88 -7.54 11.83
C ALA A 243 18.44 -6.17 12.15
N PHE A 244 18.20 -5.70 13.38
CA PHE A 244 18.95 -4.60 13.97
C PHE A 244 20.10 -5.16 14.79
N ILE A 245 21.26 -4.52 14.71
CA ILE A 245 22.47 -4.92 15.43
C ILE A 245 22.99 -3.71 16.18
N GLU A 246 23.17 -3.89 17.49
CA GLU A 246 23.92 -2.96 18.32
C GLU A 246 25.39 -3.28 18.19
N HIS A 247 26.21 -2.29 17.88
CA HIS A 247 27.61 -2.49 17.68
C HIS A 247 28.43 -1.74 18.75
N GLY A 248 29.53 -2.40 19.19
CA GLY A 248 30.19 -2.11 20.46
C GLY A 248 30.81 -0.72 20.64
N THR A 249 31.26 -0.07 19.56
CA THR A 249 31.92 1.24 19.64
C THR A 249 30.97 2.42 19.51
N ASN A 250 29.79 2.24 18.93
CA ASN A 250 28.81 3.30 18.76
C ASN A 250 27.40 2.88 19.20
N LYS A 251 27.10 3.09 20.47
CA LYS A 251 25.79 2.76 21.06
C LYS A 251 24.62 3.62 20.55
N ASN A 252 24.88 4.66 19.79
CA ASN A 252 23.83 5.57 19.30
C ASN A 252 23.28 5.18 17.91
N THR A 253 24.01 4.35 17.18
CA THR A 253 23.60 3.92 15.82
C THR A 253 23.41 2.40 15.80
N LEU A 254 22.27 1.97 15.28
CA LEU A 254 21.94 0.57 15.05
C LEU A 254 22.22 0.23 13.59
N LEU A 255 22.98 -0.82 13.34
CA LEU A 255 23.09 -1.35 11.99
C LEU A 255 21.79 -2.08 11.62
N ARG A 256 21.12 -1.62 10.58
CA ARG A 256 20.01 -2.37 9.97
C ARG A 256 20.59 -3.24 8.86
N MET A 257 20.55 -4.54 9.04
CA MET A 257 21.19 -5.51 8.17
C MET A 257 20.17 -6.40 7.46
N PRO A 258 20.24 -6.52 6.12
CA PRO A 258 19.47 -7.51 5.39
C PRO A 258 20.05 -8.93 5.65
N ILE A 259 19.12 -9.87 5.91
CA ILE A 259 19.44 -11.25 6.28
C ILE A 259 19.08 -12.21 5.16
N GLY A 260 20.00 -13.11 4.83
CA GLY A 260 19.76 -14.30 4.04
C GLY A 260 19.74 -15.54 4.92
N HIS A 261 19.36 -16.66 4.35
CA HIS A 261 19.40 -17.96 4.99
C HIS A 261 20.08 -18.96 4.07
N THR A 262 20.96 -19.77 4.63
CA THR A 262 21.57 -20.93 3.98
C THR A 262 21.39 -22.17 4.86
N LYS A 263 21.54 -23.33 4.28
CA LYS A 263 21.56 -24.57 5.07
C LYS A 263 23.00 -24.86 5.52
N ASN A 264 23.18 -25.16 6.81
CA ASN A 264 24.43 -25.68 7.33
C ASN A 264 24.60 -27.15 6.91
N ASN A 265 25.71 -27.74 7.30
CA ASN A 265 26.04 -29.17 6.99
C ASN A 265 25.00 -30.14 7.59
N ASP A 266 24.33 -29.78 8.67
CA ASP A 266 23.28 -30.56 9.33
C ASP A 266 21.89 -30.35 8.70
N GLY A 267 21.80 -29.55 7.62
CA GLY A 267 20.56 -29.23 6.91
C GLY A 267 19.68 -28.20 7.59
N GLU A 268 20.13 -27.53 8.64
CA GLU A 268 19.42 -26.50 9.35
C GLU A 268 19.60 -25.14 8.66
N TRP A 269 18.53 -24.30 8.67
CA TRP A 269 18.56 -22.95 8.14
C TRP A 269 19.28 -22.00 9.10
N VAL A 270 20.46 -21.50 8.70
CA VAL A 270 21.23 -20.52 9.43
C VAL A 270 21.21 -19.14 8.75
N PRO A 271 21.16 -18.06 9.53
CA PRO A 271 21.19 -16.71 8.98
C PRO A 271 22.59 -16.31 8.53
N TYR A 272 22.64 -15.46 7.51
CA TYR A 272 23.88 -14.76 7.11
C TYR A 272 23.56 -13.33 6.70
N ALA A 273 24.54 -12.43 6.82
CA ALA A 273 24.40 -11.05 6.35
C ALA A 273 24.45 -10.99 4.82
N ARG A 274 23.56 -10.20 4.21
CA ARG A 274 23.59 -9.95 2.77
C ARG A 274 24.40 -8.69 2.43
N ASN A 275 24.70 -8.54 1.14
CA ASN A 275 25.24 -7.32 0.55
C ASN A 275 26.64 -6.92 1.06
N TYR A 276 27.41 -7.89 1.51
CA TYR A 276 28.79 -7.73 1.95
C TYR A 276 29.00 -6.78 3.14
N ALA A 277 27.93 -6.47 3.88
CA ALA A 277 28.04 -5.54 5.01
C ALA A 277 28.87 -6.15 6.16
N ALA A 278 28.81 -7.47 6.37
CA ALA A 278 29.60 -8.11 7.41
C ALA A 278 31.09 -8.12 7.09
N GLU A 279 31.44 -8.43 5.84
CA GLU A 279 32.82 -8.47 5.34
C GLU A 279 33.48 -7.09 5.45
N VAL A 280 32.75 -6.04 5.06
CA VAL A 280 33.21 -4.66 5.18
C VAL A 280 33.44 -4.24 6.64
N LEU A 281 32.55 -4.63 7.54
CA LEU A 281 32.66 -4.34 8.97
C LEU A 281 33.88 -5.03 9.57
N ASP A 282 34.08 -6.31 9.25
CA ASP A 282 35.24 -7.10 9.71
C ASP A 282 36.55 -6.50 9.23
N ALA A 283 36.64 -6.13 7.95
CA ALA A 283 37.81 -5.47 7.38
C ALA A 283 38.14 -4.12 8.07
N CYS A 284 37.11 -3.42 8.57
CA CYS A 284 37.27 -2.20 9.36
C CYS A 284 37.57 -2.45 10.86
N GLY A 285 37.87 -3.69 11.24
CA GLY A 285 38.16 -4.05 12.62
C GLY A 285 36.96 -4.04 13.56
N MET A 286 35.77 -4.23 13.01
CA MET A 286 34.54 -4.31 13.78
C MET A 286 34.14 -5.77 13.96
N ASP A 287 34.33 -6.31 15.16
CA ASP A 287 33.92 -7.68 15.48
C ASP A 287 32.43 -7.86 15.20
N PHE A 288 32.14 -8.66 14.20
CA PHE A 288 30.80 -9.12 13.95
C PHE A 288 30.49 -10.25 14.93
N THR A 289 29.65 -9.95 15.93
CA THR A 289 29.29 -10.94 16.95
C THR A 289 28.61 -12.17 16.33
N ALA A 290 28.84 -13.32 16.94
CA ALA A 290 28.17 -14.57 16.56
C ALA A 290 26.66 -14.40 16.50
N TRP A 291 26.03 -15.04 15.54
CA TRP A 291 24.56 -15.04 15.41
C TRP A 291 23.91 -15.63 16.66
N PRO A 292 22.97 -14.91 17.31
CA PRO A 292 22.27 -15.45 18.47
C PRO A 292 21.45 -16.68 18.11
N THR A 293 21.33 -17.61 19.06
CA THR A 293 20.45 -18.77 18.93
C THR A 293 18.98 -18.35 18.92
N ASN A 294 18.07 -19.23 18.55
CA ASN A 294 16.63 -18.98 18.65
C ASN A 294 16.20 -18.72 20.10
N ASP A 295 16.84 -19.38 21.08
CA ASP A 295 16.56 -19.15 22.50
C ASP A 295 17.03 -17.77 22.94
N ASP A 296 18.15 -17.28 22.42
CA ASP A 296 18.61 -15.92 22.69
C ASP A 296 17.68 -14.88 22.07
N LEU A 297 17.20 -15.10 20.84
CA LEU A 297 16.19 -14.23 20.22
C LEU A 297 14.91 -14.19 21.05
N ALA A 298 14.39 -15.36 21.48
CA ALA A 298 13.18 -15.44 22.28
C ALA A 298 13.33 -14.78 23.65
N ALA A 299 14.53 -14.85 24.24
CA ALA A 299 14.87 -14.21 25.51
C ALA A 299 15.31 -12.74 25.36
N LEU A 300 15.38 -12.22 24.13
CA LEU A 300 15.90 -10.88 23.80
C LEU A 300 17.35 -10.66 24.31
N ARG A 301 18.16 -11.70 24.30
CA ARG A 301 19.58 -11.64 24.68
C ARG A 301 20.46 -11.20 23.52
N GLY A 302 21.65 -10.70 23.83
CA GLY A 302 22.63 -10.31 22.84
C GLY A 302 22.33 -8.97 22.17
N GLN A 303 23.14 -8.67 21.15
CA GLN A 303 23.20 -7.38 20.47
C GLN A 303 22.36 -7.33 19.18
N MET A 304 21.64 -8.41 18.86
CA MET A 304 20.79 -8.49 17.67
C MET A 304 19.32 -8.60 18.01
N ARG A 305 18.48 -8.03 17.14
CA ARG A 305 17.02 -8.19 17.16
C ARG A 305 16.55 -8.50 15.76
N ALA A 306 16.14 -9.73 15.52
CA ALA A 306 15.56 -10.16 14.26
C ALA A 306 14.14 -9.59 14.10
N LEU A 307 13.78 -9.18 12.89
CA LEU A 307 12.50 -8.56 12.59
C LEU A 307 11.54 -9.53 11.92
N VAL A 308 10.29 -9.52 12.37
CA VAL A 308 9.21 -10.26 11.72
C VAL A 308 8.81 -9.55 10.44
N PRO A 309 8.83 -10.22 9.26
CA PRO A 309 8.34 -9.64 8.01
C PRO A 309 6.88 -9.19 8.10
N GLY A 310 6.53 -8.21 7.27
CA GLY A 310 5.21 -7.58 7.27
C GLY A 310 4.00 -8.52 7.27
N PRO A 311 3.94 -9.52 6.39
CA PRO A 311 2.77 -10.40 6.27
C PRO A 311 2.73 -11.51 7.32
N VAL A 312 3.83 -11.73 8.05
CA VAL A 312 3.87 -12.80 9.06
C VAL A 312 2.99 -12.40 10.26
N PRO A 313 2.08 -13.29 10.70
CA PRO A 313 1.26 -13.05 11.88
C PRO A 313 2.09 -12.79 13.15
N HIS A 314 1.64 -11.81 13.94
CA HIS A 314 2.31 -11.44 15.18
C HIS A 314 1.30 -10.92 16.21
N VAL A 315 1.57 -11.15 17.48
CA VAL A 315 0.71 -10.72 18.60
C VAL A 315 0.51 -9.20 18.66
N LEU A 316 1.47 -8.46 18.14
CA LEU A 316 1.43 -7.00 18.03
C LEU A 316 1.26 -6.61 16.56
N GLY A 317 0.29 -5.78 16.24
CA GLY A 317 0.16 -5.14 14.91
C GLY A 317 1.22 -4.06 14.70
N LYS A 318 1.22 -3.36 13.57
CA LYS A 318 2.21 -2.31 13.23
C LYS A 318 1.87 -0.91 13.75
N GLY A 319 0.60 -0.53 13.86
CA GLY A 319 0.18 0.82 14.26
C GLY A 319 0.43 1.11 15.75
N VAL A 320 0.71 2.33 16.13
CA VAL A 320 0.99 2.75 17.52
C VAL A 320 -0.19 3.39 18.24
N GLY A 321 -1.24 3.74 17.50
CA GLY A 321 -2.48 4.32 18.01
C GLY A 321 -2.46 5.85 18.16
N THR A 322 -3.65 6.44 18.15
CA THR A 322 -3.84 7.90 18.17
C THR A 322 -3.26 8.58 19.39
N ARG A 323 -3.37 7.95 20.55
CA ARG A 323 -2.84 8.52 21.78
C ARG A 323 -1.31 8.67 21.75
N PHE A 324 -0.62 7.64 21.27
CA PHE A 324 0.84 7.75 21.09
C PHE A 324 1.19 8.83 20.07
N ASN A 325 0.46 8.90 18.97
CA ASN A 325 0.65 9.92 17.96
C ASN A 325 0.48 11.33 18.54
N LYS A 326 -0.52 11.54 19.41
CA LYS A 326 -0.72 12.82 20.09
C LYS A 326 0.46 13.18 21.02
N ILE A 327 0.87 12.25 21.87
CA ILE A 327 2.01 12.43 22.78
C ILE A 327 3.29 12.76 21.98
N LEU A 328 3.50 12.04 20.87
CA LEU A 328 4.64 12.27 19.99
C LEU A 328 4.57 13.65 19.32
N ALA A 329 3.41 14.06 18.83
CA ALA A 329 3.22 15.38 18.20
C ALA A 329 3.53 16.52 19.20
N ASP A 330 3.02 16.42 20.42
CA ASP A 330 3.26 17.39 21.47
C ASP A 330 4.77 17.46 21.82
N HIS A 331 5.41 16.30 21.94
CA HIS A 331 6.86 16.22 22.20
C HIS A 331 7.71 16.82 21.07
N ILE A 332 7.34 16.59 19.82
CA ILE A 332 8.01 17.18 18.66
C ILE A 332 7.86 18.70 18.67
N ASN A 333 6.67 19.23 18.89
CA ASN A 333 6.43 20.66 19.03
C ASN A 333 7.26 21.30 20.13
N GLU A 334 7.46 20.57 21.23
CA GLU A 334 8.27 21.03 22.33
C GLU A 334 9.78 20.98 22.05
N THR A 335 10.24 19.94 21.35
CA THR A 335 11.64 19.74 21.00
C THR A 335 12.14 20.75 19.96
N PHE A 336 11.30 21.09 18.98
CA PHE A 336 11.66 21.93 17.83
C PHE A 336 11.11 23.35 17.95
N LYS A 337 11.47 24.04 19.05
CA LYS A 337 11.14 25.46 19.21
C LYS A 337 12.03 26.39 18.38
N ARG A 338 13.24 25.91 18.01
CA ARG A 338 14.23 26.68 17.20
C ARG A 338 14.97 25.73 16.23
N PRO A 339 14.85 25.88 14.90
CA PRO A 339 13.86 26.77 14.26
C PRO A 339 12.44 26.30 14.60
N LYS A 340 11.51 27.26 14.65
CA LYS A 340 10.11 26.94 14.95
C LYS A 340 9.50 26.15 13.82
N ILE A 341 8.99 24.95 14.14
CA ILE A 341 8.15 24.18 13.23
C ILE A 341 6.68 24.51 13.46
N ILE A 342 5.87 24.32 12.41
CA ILE A 342 4.44 24.61 12.46
C ILE A 342 3.70 23.29 12.20
N GLN A 343 2.97 22.80 13.19
CA GLN A 343 2.18 21.60 13.04
C GLN A 343 1.05 21.81 12.03
N VAL A 344 0.97 20.91 11.05
CA VAL A 344 -0.10 20.92 10.03
C VAL A 344 -1.42 20.49 10.66
N GLY A 345 -2.49 21.22 10.36
CA GLY A 345 -3.83 20.90 10.77
C GLY A 345 -4.81 20.94 9.60
N PHE A 346 -5.91 20.22 9.72
CA PHE A 346 -7.01 20.25 8.78
C PHE A 346 -8.18 21.02 9.38
N GLU A 347 -8.66 22.01 8.68
CA GLU A 347 -9.82 22.82 9.06
C GLU A 347 -11.11 22.15 8.57
N PRO A 348 -12.17 22.08 9.39
CA PRO A 348 -13.43 21.54 8.95
C PRO A 348 -14.07 22.51 7.93
N THR A 349 -14.60 21.97 6.84
CA THR A 349 -15.49 22.70 5.93
C THR A 349 -16.94 22.63 6.45
N PRO A 350 -17.87 23.45 5.94
CA PRO A 350 -19.29 23.31 6.25
C PRO A 350 -19.90 22.01 5.67
N ILE A 351 -19.21 21.33 4.77
CA ILE A 351 -19.73 20.15 4.07
C ILE A 351 -19.69 18.94 5.00
N GLU A 352 -20.86 18.43 5.32
CA GLU A 352 -21.05 17.15 5.99
C GLU A 352 -21.16 16.04 4.95
N LEU A 353 -20.44 14.96 5.17
CA LEU A 353 -20.45 13.81 4.28
C LEU A 353 -21.60 12.89 4.67
N THR A 354 -22.49 12.66 3.73
CA THR A 354 -23.64 11.79 3.94
C THR A 354 -23.20 10.40 4.32
N ARG A 355 -23.86 9.83 5.32
CA ARG A 355 -23.72 8.43 5.67
C ARG A 355 -24.91 7.68 5.09
N PRO A 356 -24.68 6.89 4.04
CA PRO A 356 -25.73 6.02 3.56
C PRO A 356 -26.09 4.98 4.63
N THR A 357 -27.29 4.45 4.56
CA THR A 357 -27.72 3.34 5.40
C THR A 357 -26.76 2.16 5.24
N LYS A 358 -26.26 1.65 6.35
CA LYS A 358 -25.35 0.50 6.33
C LYS A 358 -26.07 -0.74 5.82
N GLY A 359 -25.32 -1.62 5.21
CA GLY A 359 -25.76 -2.94 4.83
C GLY A 359 -25.73 -3.19 3.32
N SER A 360 -26.13 -4.37 2.93
CA SER A 360 -26.27 -4.78 1.53
C SER A 360 -27.29 -3.90 0.81
N VAL A 361 -27.25 -3.93 -0.50
CA VAL A 361 -28.34 -3.42 -1.33
C VAL A 361 -29.67 -4.02 -0.84
N ALA A 362 -30.68 -3.18 -0.65
CA ALA A 362 -31.98 -3.65 -0.24
C ALA A 362 -32.57 -4.52 -1.37
N ARG A 363 -33.38 -5.51 -0.98
CA ARG A 363 -33.98 -6.40 -1.98
C ARG A 363 -34.84 -5.63 -3.00
N ALA A 364 -35.57 -4.60 -2.53
CA ALA A 364 -36.38 -3.76 -3.42
C ALA A 364 -35.55 -3.03 -4.48
N ASP A 365 -34.26 -2.74 -4.21
CA ASP A 365 -33.36 -2.03 -5.10
C ASP A 365 -32.44 -3.00 -5.88
N LEU A 366 -32.55 -4.31 -5.64
CA LEU A 366 -31.65 -5.30 -6.24
C LEU A 366 -31.74 -5.34 -7.76
N ASP A 367 -32.93 -5.41 -8.30
CA ASP A 367 -33.12 -5.50 -9.74
C ASP A 367 -32.68 -4.23 -10.46
N HIS A 368 -32.80 -3.08 -9.82
CA HIS A 368 -32.24 -1.83 -10.32
C HIS A 368 -30.70 -1.86 -10.33
N ALA A 369 -30.07 -2.35 -9.24
CA ALA A 369 -28.60 -2.51 -9.19
C ALA A 369 -28.08 -3.51 -10.22
N LEU A 370 -28.81 -4.57 -10.50
CA LEU A 370 -28.51 -5.55 -11.53
C LEU A 370 -28.69 -4.98 -12.96
N ALA A 371 -29.71 -4.13 -13.17
CA ALA A 371 -29.91 -3.44 -14.45
C ALA A 371 -28.72 -2.58 -14.85
N ALA A 372 -27.94 -2.06 -13.87
CA ALA A 372 -26.70 -1.34 -14.11
C ALA A 372 -25.63 -2.13 -14.88
N THR A 373 -25.74 -3.46 -14.93
CA THR A 373 -24.84 -4.32 -15.73
C THR A 373 -25.08 -4.21 -17.23
N GLY A 374 -26.19 -3.61 -17.64
CA GLY A 374 -26.63 -3.56 -19.05
C GLY A 374 -27.26 -4.86 -19.57
N SER A 375 -27.40 -5.89 -18.72
CA SER A 375 -27.96 -7.19 -19.09
C SER A 375 -29.40 -7.35 -18.62
N GLU A 376 -30.21 -8.09 -19.35
CA GLU A 376 -31.59 -8.38 -18.97
C GLU A 376 -31.68 -9.26 -17.71
N ALA A 377 -30.73 -10.19 -17.60
CA ALA A 377 -30.63 -11.11 -16.48
C ALA A 377 -29.17 -11.34 -16.07
N VAL A 378 -28.96 -11.62 -14.78
CA VAL A 378 -27.68 -12.01 -14.21
C VAL A 378 -27.83 -13.41 -13.60
N ARG A 379 -26.94 -14.32 -13.98
CA ARG A 379 -26.90 -15.67 -13.42
C ARG A 379 -25.63 -15.87 -12.60
N ILE A 380 -25.79 -16.27 -11.34
CA ILE A 380 -24.70 -16.70 -10.46
C ILE A 380 -24.56 -18.21 -10.57
N ILE A 381 -23.43 -18.67 -11.06
CA ILE A 381 -23.09 -20.09 -11.16
C ILE A 381 -22.29 -20.45 -9.90
N ALA A 382 -22.93 -21.12 -8.96
CA ALA A 382 -22.33 -21.52 -7.69
C ALA A 382 -21.64 -22.88 -7.84
N LEU A 383 -20.31 -22.86 -8.02
CA LEU A 383 -19.48 -24.05 -8.18
C LEU A 383 -18.95 -24.53 -6.84
N TYR A 384 -19.29 -25.73 -6.44
CA TYR A 384 -18.93 -26.32 -5.16
C TYR A 384 -18.58 -27.80 -5.26
N SER A 385 -17.83 -28.32 -4.30
CA SER A 385 -17.59 -29.77 -4.12
C SER A 385 -18.10 -30.26 -2.76
N ASP A 386 -18.07 -29.40 -1.75
CA ASP A 386 -18.47 -29.68 -0.38
C ASP A 386 -19.88 -29.16 -0.03
N GLY A 387 -20.70 -30.04 0.57
CA GLY A 387 -22.06 -29.70 0.96
C GLY A 387 -22.16 -28.58 1.99
N THR A 388 -21.14 -28.41 2.84
CA THR A 388 -21.09 -27.31 3.82
C THR A 388 -20.91 -25.97 3.07
N THR A 389 -20.05 -25.92 2.07
CA THR A 389 -19.87 -24.72 1.25
C THR A 389 -21.14 -24.39 0.47
N ARG A 390 -21.80 -25.39 -0.10
CA ARG A 390 -23.12 -25.20 -0.74
C ARG A 390 -24.13 -24.55 0.19
N ARG A 391 -24.27 -25.06 1.43
CA ARG A 391 -25.16 -24.48 2.44
C ARG A 391 -24.82 -23.03 2.76
N ARG A 392 -23.52 -22.70 2.95
CA ARG A 392 -23.05 -21.32 3.19
C ARG A 392 -23.40 -20.38 2.03
N MET A 393 -23.28 -20.86 0.78
CA MET A 393 -23.70 -20.11 -0.41
C MET A 393 -25.22 -19.90 -0.42
N THR A 394 -26.01 -20.92 -0.11
CA THR A 394 -27.47 -20.84 -0.02
C THR A 394 -27.91 -19.83 1.07
N GLU A 395 -27.33 -19.90 2.25
CA GLU A 395 -27.61 -18.97 3.35
C GLU A 395 -27.26 -17.51 3.01
N ALA A 396 -26.16 -17.29 2.25
CA ALA A 396 -25.79 -15.94 1.81
C ALA A 396 -26.72 -15.38 0.71
N LEU A 397 -27.40 -16.22 -0.05
CA LEU A 397 -28.39 -15.83 -1.06
C LEU A 397 -29.80 -15.62 -0.47
N ALA A 398 -30.11 -16.22 0.66
CA ALA A 398 -31.44 -16.15 1.28
C ALA A 398 -32.00 -14.72 1.40
N PRO A 399 -31.24 -13.67 1.78
CA PRO A 399 -31.76 -12.31 1.84
C PRO A 399 -32.28 -11.74 0.52
N TYR A 400 -31.94 -12.34 -0.59
CA TYR A 400 -32.32 -11.91 -1.94
C TYR A 400 -33.51 -12.68 -2.52
N THR A 401 -34.04 -13.66 -1.77
CA THR A 401 -35.21 -14.44 -2.18
C THR A 401 -36.54 -13.75 -1.80
N ASN A 402 -37.62 -14.23 -2.43
CA ASN A 402 -38.97 -13.76 -2.09
C ASN A 402 -39.45 -14.24 -0.73
N THR A 403 -38.83 -15.27 -0.19
CA THR A 403 -39.14 -15.90 1.09
C THR A 403 -37.85 -16.04 1.91
N PRO A 404 -37.33 -14.93 2.49
CA PRO A 404 -36.04 -14.96 3.16
C PRO A 404 -36.01 -15.86 4.41
N ASP A 405 -37.13 -16.12 4.99
CA ASP A 405 -37.27 -16.98 6.17
C ASP A 405 -37.43 -18.48 5.84
N GLN A 406 -37.49 -18.82 4.55
CA GLN A 406 -37.55 -20.20 4.12
C GLN A 406 -36.18 -20.64 3.56
N PRO A 407 -35.75 -21.88 3.87
CA PRO A 407 -34.55 -22.43 3.22
C PRO A 407 -34.68 -22.39 1.70
N LEU A 408 -33.69 -21.85 1.03
CA LEU A 408 -33.62 -21.87 -0.41
C LEU A 408 -33.36 -23.30 -0.87
N ASP A 409 -34.40 -24.00 -1.34
CA ASP A 409 -34.27 -25.35 -1.90
C ASP A 409 -33.92 -25.22 -3.40
N CYS A 410 -32.65 -25.40 -3.72
CA CYS A 410 -32.13 -25.34 -5.07
C CYS A 410 -31.64 -26.72 -5.48
N SER A 411 -32.23 -27.28 -6.51
CA SER A 411 -31.66 -28.47 -7.18
C SER A 411 -30.44 -28.06 -8.01
N ASP A 412 -29.48 -28.99 -8.13
CA ASP A 412 -28.32 -28.76 -8.98
C ASP A 412 -28.71 -28.72 -10.47
N HIS A 413 -27.94 -28.03 -11.28
CA HIS A 413 -28.07 -27.89 -12.73
C HIS A 413 -29.34 -27.15 -13.20
N THR A 414 -30.12 -26.58 -12.30
CA THR A 414 -31.36 -25.86 -12.62
C THR A 414 -31.20 -24.39 -12.25
N ASP A 415 -31.76 -23.50 -13.06
CA ASP A 415 -31.82 -22.07 -12.74
C ASP A 415 -32.95 -21.79 -11.75
N HIS A 416 -32.59 -21.24 -10.61
CA HIS A 416 -33.53 -20.80 -9.58
C HIS A 416 -33.62 -19.29 -9.59
N ARG A 417 -34.81 -18.75 -9.80
CA ARG A 417 -35.06 -17.32 -9.85
C ARG A 417 -35.13 -16.75 -8.43
N LEU A 418 -34.24 -15.81 -8.11
CA LEU A 418 -34.21 -15.11 -6.82
C LEU A 418 -34.95 -13.76 -6.83
N SER A 419 -34.84 -13.02 -7.96
CA SER A 419 -35.54 -11.77 -8.23
C SER A 419 -35.99 -11.72 -9.69
N GLU A 420 -36.45 -10.56 -10.18
CA GLU A 420 -36.80 -10.44 -11.62
C GLU A 420 -35.61 -10.67 -12.54
N ARG A 421 -34.42 -10.20 -12.12
CA ARG A 421 -33.18 -10.22 -12.91
C ARG A 421 -32.13 -11.19 -12.37
N LEU A 422 -32.24 -11.71 -11.13
CA LEU A 422 -31.23 -12.57 -10.54
C LEU A 422 -31.62 -14.03 -10.55
N PHE A 423 -30.75 -14.84 -11.14
CA PHE A 423 -30.83 -16.30 -11.13
C PHE A 423 -29.61 -16.90 -10.46
N VAL A 424 -29.76 -18.07 -9.86
CA VAL A 424 -28.67 -18.90 -9.35
C VAL A 424 -28.77 -20.30 -9.87
N ARG A 425 -27.62 -20.86 -10.28
CA ARG A 425 -27.49 -22.27 -10.66
C ARG A 425 -26.38 -22.90 -9.84
N PHE A 426 -26.74 -23.90 -9.07
CA PHE A 426 -25.76 -24.71 -8.34
C PHE A 426 -25.22 -25.80 -9.24
N HIS A 427 -23.90 -26.02 -9.16
CA HIS A 427 -23.26 -27.10 -9.89
C HIS A 427 -22.17 -27.72 -9.01
N ARG A 428 -22.34 -29.01 -8.71
CA ARG A 428 -21.31 -29.77 -8.00
C ARG A 428 -20.17 -30.09 -8.93
N LEU A 429 -18.96 -29.65 -8.58
CA LEU A 429 -17.74 -29.80 -9.38
C LEU A 429 -16.66 -30.54 -8.56
N PRO A 430 -16.63 -31.89 -8.60
CA PRO A 430 -15.69 -32.69 -7.83
C PRO A 430 -14.20 -32.41 -8.13
N ALA A 431 -13.91 -31.88 -9.33
CA ALA A 431 -12.57 -31.47 -9.72
C ALA A 431 -11.93 -30.45 -8.79
N LEU A 432 -12.74 -29.63 -8.05
CA LEU A 432 -12.25 -28.68 -7.05
C LEU A 432 -11.51 -29.36 -5.88
N ASP A 433 -11.74 -30.66 -5.64
CA ASP A 433 -11.08 -31.44 -4.58
C ASP A 433 -9.76 -32.08 -5.02
N ARG A 434 -9.45 -32.09 -6.29
CA ARG A 434 -8.22 -32.71 -6.79
C ARG A 434 -6.99 -31.97 -6.26
N ALA A 435 -5.96 -32.72 -5.92
CA ALA A 435 -4.70 -32.18 -5.44
C ALA A 435 -3.72 -31.86 -6.58
N ASP A 436 -3.90 -32.49 -7.72
CA ASP A 436 -3.11 -32.40 -8.93
C ASP A 436 -3.65 -31.32 -9.88
N ARG A 437 -2.91 -31.09 -10.96
CA ARG A 437 -3.32 -30.14 -11.98
C ARG A 437 -4.54 -30.65 -12.75
N VAL A 438 -5.56 -29.83 -12.86
CA VAL A 438 -6.82 -30.12 -13.55
C VAL A 438 -6.83 -29.43 -14.90
N ASP A 439 -7.35 -30.09 -15.93
CA ASP A 439 -7.73 -29.44 -17.16
C ASP A 439 -9.12 -28.81 -16.98
N TRP A 440 -9.12 -27.51 -16.74
CA TRP A 440 -10.35 -26.76 -16.50
C TRP A 440 -11.18 -26.52 -17.76
N HIS A 441 -10.60 -26.71 -18.95
CA HIS A 441 -11.36 -26.54 -20.19
C HIS A 441 -12.44 -27.62 -20.30
N ASP A 442 -12.08 -28.88 -20.08
CA ASP A 442 -13.01 -30.00 -20.11
C ASP A 442 -14.00 -29.99 -18.95
N GLU A 443 -13.51 -29.75 -17.73
CA GLU A 443 -14.34 -29.72 -16.51
C GLU A 443 -15.41 -28.62 -16.53
N LEU A 444 -15.20 -27.55 -17.31
CA LEU A 444 -16.13 -26.41 -17.47
C LEU A 444 -16.92 -26.44 -18.78
N ALA A 445 -16.83 -27.51 -19.61
CA ALA A 445 -17.51 -27.59 -20.90
C ALA A 445 -19.04 -27.43 -20.81
N PHE A 446 -19.65 -27.75 -19.66
CA PHE A 446 -21.08 -27.52 -19.43
C PHE A 446 -21.47 -26.02 -19.45
N LEU A 447 -20.52 -25.11 -19.25
CA LEU A 447 -20.76 -23.66 -19.33
C LEU A 447 -20.95 -23.19 -20.78
N ASP A 448 -20.43 -23.92 -21.75
CA ASP A 448 -20.54 -23.58 -23.16
C ASP A 448 -21.99 -23.79 -23.69
N GLN A 449 -22.86 -24.44 -22.90
CA GLN A 449 -24.28 -24.67 -23.19
C GLN A 449 -25.22 -23.64 -22.54
N LEU A 450 -24.67 -22.60 -21.88
CA LEU A 450 -25.49 -21.57 -21.25
C LEU A 450 -26.13 -20.69 -22.32
N GLU A 451 -27.39 -20.28 -22.05
CA GLU A 451 -28.15 -19.42 -22.94
C GLU A 451 -27.47 -18.04 -23.14
N ASP A 452 -27.49 -17.55 -24.37
CA ASP A 452 -27.05 -16.23 -24.74
C ASP A 452 -27.96 -15.14 -24.13
N GLY A 453 -27.39 -13.95 -23.89
CA GLY A 453 -28.13 -12.79 -23.39
C GLY A 453 -28.18 -12.67 -21.87
N THR A 454 -27.73 -13.68 -21.12
CA THR A 454 -27.60 -13.64 -19.67
C THR A 454 -26.17 -13.37 -19.25
N LEU A 455 -25.94 -12.37 -18.37
CA LEU A 455 -24.62 -12.14 -17.79
C LEU A 455 -24.32 -13.20 -16.73
N ASN A 456 -23.24 -13.97 -16.94
CA ASN A 456 -22.86 -15.05 -16.05
C ASN A 456 -21.71 -14.64 -15.14
N GLY A 457 -21.83 -14.97 -13.84
CA GLY A 457 -20.76 -14.83 -12.85
C GLY A 457 -20.56 -16.13 -12.08
N ALA A 458 -19.31 -16.56 -11.89
CA ALA A 458 -19.00 -17.78 -11.17
C ALA A 458 -18.63 -17.50 -9.71
N TRP A 459 -19.35 -18.12 -8.79
CA TRP A 459 -19.05 -18.13 -7.37
C TRP A 459 -18.47 -19.49 -6.97
N VAL A 460 -17.16 -19.53 -6.75
CA VAL A 460 -16.40 -20.78 -6.77
C VAL A 460 -15.86 -21.12 -5.41
N GLU A 461 -16.10 -22.34 -4.96
CA GLU A 461 -15.41 -22.91 -3.78
C GLU A 461 -13.90 -23.05 -4.05
N THR A 462 -13.09 -22.80 -3.03
CA THR A 462 -11.64 -23.06 -3.08
C THR A 462 -11.15 -23.72 -1.80
N ILE A 463 -10.33 -24.73 -1.96
CA ILE A 463 -9.67 -25.42 -0.86
C ILE A 463 -8.26 -24.87 -0.61
N TRP A 464 -7.83 -23.87 -1.39
CA TRP A 464 -6.52 -23.29 -1.22
C TRP A 464 -6.32 -22.72 0.19
N ASN A 465 -5.33 -23.26 0.89
CA ASN A 465 -4.89 -22.77 2.17
C ASN A 465 -3.53 -22.06 2.01
N PRO A 466 -3.46 -20.73 2.13
CA PRO A 466 -2.19 -20.00 2.01
C PRO A 466 -1.19 -20.33 3.12
N LYS A 467 -1.62 -21.07 4.12
CA LYS A 467 -0.80 -21.46 5.28
C LYS A 467 -0.96 -22.95 5.58
N PRO A 468 -0.46 -23.83 4.71
CA PRO A 468 -0.50 -25.26 5.00
C PRO A 468 0.23 -25.54 6.32
N THR A 469 -0.32 -26.40 7.13
CA THR A 469 0.32 -26.87 8.37
C THR A 469 1.65 -27.56 8.06
N LYS A 470 2.52 -27.69 9.05
CA LYS A 470 3.78 -28.43 8.89
C LYS A 470 3.52 -29.85 8.41
N ARG A 471 2.48 -30.50 8.93
CA ARG A 471 2.07 -31.86 8.58
C ARG A 471 1.58 -31.97 7.13
N GLU A 472 0.81 -31.00 6.65
CA GLU A 472 0.35 -30.94 5.25
C GLU A 472 1.54 -30.73 4.29
N ARG A 473 2.53 -29.92 4.68
CA ARG A 473 3.77 -29.73 3.91
C ARG A 473 4.64 -30.96 3.86
N GLU A 474 4.81 -31.64 5.01
CA GLU A 474 5.60 -32.85 5.12
C GLU A 474 4.95 -34.06 4.43
N ALA A 475 3.62 -34.10 4.36
CA ALA A 475 2.86 -35.11 3.63
C ALA A 475 2.88 -34.92 2.11
N GLY A 476 3.57 -33.90 1.59
CA GLY A 476 3.57 -33.57 0.16
C GLY A 476 2.22 -33.07 -0.36
N GLN A 477 1.28 -32.77 0.53
CA GLN A 477 -0.05 -32.23 0.23
C GLN A 477 0.04 -30.72 -0.08
N HIS A 478 1.01 -30.33 -0.92
CA HIS A 478 0.95 -29.06 -1.63
C HIS A 478 -0.15 -29.18 -2.66
N ARG A 479 -1.38 -28.96 -2.22
CA ARG A 479 -2.49 -28.86 -3.15
C ARG A 479 -2.21 -27.73 -4.11
N HIS A 480 -2.32 -28.02 -5.39
CA HIS A 480 -2.21 -27.02 -6.42
C HIS A 480 -3.26 -25.91 -6.17
N ASP A 481 -2.86 -24.64 -6.22
CA ASP A 481 -3.81 -23.56 -6.15
C ASP A 481 -4.53 -23.42 -7.49
N HIS A 482 -5.70 -24.03 -7.59
CA HIS A 482 -6.52 -23.99 -8.78
C HIS A 482 -7.09 -22.60 -9.13
N LYS A 483 -7.06 -21.66 -8.20
CA LYS A 483 -7.65 -20.32 -8.40
C LYS A 483 -7.24 -19.65 -9.69
N ARG A 484 -5.95 -19.70 -10.01
CA ARG A 484 -5.41 -19.01 -11.18
C ARG A 484 -5.87 -19.66 -12.48
N ASP A 485 -5.68 -20.97 -12.58
CA ASP A 485 -5.98 -21.71 -13.81
C ASP A 485 -7.49 -21.76 -14.04
N LEU A 486 -8.28 -21.99 -12.99
CA LEU A 486 -9.73 -21.98 -13.03
C LEU A 486 -10.29 -20.58 -13.39
N ARG A 487 -9.77 -19.52 -12.77
CA ARG A 487 -10.14 -18.14 -13.11
C ARG A 487 -9.88 -17.85 -14.60
N ARG A 488 -8.74 -18.26 -15.11
CA ARG A 488 -8.39 -18.07 -16.52
C ARG A 488 -9.36 -18.80 -17.45
N ALA A 489 -9.68 -20.07 -17.15
CA ALA A 489 -10.63 -20.84 -17.95
C ALA A 489 -12.05 -20.26 -17.96
N LEU A 490 -12.47 -19.62 -16.83
CA LEU A 490 -13.73 -18.89 -16.75
C LEU A 490 -13.69 -17.60 -17.58
N TYR A 491 -12.57 -16.86 -17.53
CA TYR A 491 -12.41 -15.64 -18.33
C TYR A 491 -12.30 -15.92 -19.84
N GLU A 492 -11.80 -17.07 -20.23
CA GLU A 492 -11.83 -17.52 -21.65
C GLU A 492 -13.27 -17.68 -22.16
N ARG A 493 -14.25 -17.83 -21.23
CA ARG A 493 -15.70 -17.89 -21.49
C ARG A 493 -16.44 -16.60 -21.13
N ASP A 494 -15.72 -15.50 -20.95
CA ASP A 494 -16.26 -14.20 -20.51
C ASP A 494 -17.01 -14.25 -19.16
N ILE A 495 -16.70 -15.22 -18.29
CA ILE A 495 -17.33 -15.40 -16.97
C ILE A 495 -16.40 -14.85 -15.87
N VAL A 496 -16.83 -13.78 -15.23
CA VAL A 496 -16.13 -13.21 -14.06
C VAL A 496 -16.31 -14.13 -12.86
N SER A 497 -15.27 -14.25 -12.04
CA SER A 497 -15.30 -15.19 -10.92
C SER A 497 -14.91 -14.59 -9.58
N GLN A 498 -15.51 -15.09 -8.49
CA GLN A 498 -15.12 -14.82 -7.12
C GLN A 498 -15.05 -16.12 -6.30
N PHE A 499 -14.09 -16.18 -5.36
CA PHE A 499 -13.78 -17.42 -4.66
C PHE A 499 -14.20 -17.35 -3.18
N LEU A 500 -14.84 -18.45 -2.72
CA LEU A 500 -15.18 -18.68 -1.33
C LEU A 500 -14.30 -19.81 -0.77
N ALA A 501 -13.49 -19.52 0.23
CA ALA A 501 -12.69 -20.53 0.89
C ALA A 501 -13.58 -21.53 1.65
N ARG A 502 -13.31 -22.83 1.47
CA ARG A 502 -13.94 -23.88 2.27
C ARG A 502 -13.70 -23.64 3.76
N GLN A 503 -14.70 -23.86 4.55
CA GLN A 503 -14.56 -23.84 5.99
C GLN A 503 -13.87 -25.14 6.42
N THR A 504 -12.62 -25.05 6.84
CA THR A 504 -12.00 -26.17 7.56
C THR A 504 -12.66 -26.23 8.94
N THR A 505 -13.09 -27.43 9.34
CA THR A 505 -13.58 -27.68 10.70
C THR A 505 -12.52 -27.13 11.68
N PRO A 506 -12.88 -26.28 12.65
CA PRO A 506 -11.91 -25.83 13.64
C PRO A 506 -11.35 -27.09 14.33
N GLU A 507 -10.02 -27.17 14.47
CA GLU A 507 -9.47 -28.16 15.40
C GLU A 507 -10.11 -27.93 16.79
N PRO A 508 -10.40 -28.96 17.57
CA PRO A 508 -11.10 -28.83 18.86
C PRO A 508 -10.47 -27.81 19.82
N ASP A 509 -9.19 -27.49 19.62
CA ASP A 509 -8.45 -26.47 20.38
C ASP A 509 -8.78 -25.01 20.02
N ASP A 510 -9.46 -24.74 18.90
CA ASP A 510 -9.80 -23.38 18.43
C ASP A 510 -11.22 -22.92 18.86
N VAL A 511 -12.00 -23.80 19.45
CA VAL A 511 -13.31 -23.43 20.01
C VAL A 511 -13.08 -22.72 21.34
N ALA A 512 -12.96 -21.42 21.32
CA ALA A 512 -13.16 -20.62 22.51
C ALA A 512 -14.59 -20.90 22.99
N GLU A 513 -14.75 -21.52 24.16
CA GLU A 513 -16.01 -21.53 24.91
C GLU A 513 -16.44 -20.05 25.12
N THR A 514 -17.18 -19.52 24.19
CA THR A 514 -18.08 -18.39 24.45
C THR A 514 -19.22 -19.01 25.21
N GLU A 515 -19.38 -18.61 26.49
CA GLU A 515 -20.60 -18.81 27.22
C GLU A 515 -21.74 -18.40 26.27
N ALA A 516 -22.54 -19.38 25.88
CA ALA A 516 -23.70 -19.16 25.02
C ALA A 516 -24.74 -18.38 25.84
N ASP A 517 -24.91 -17.09 25.47
CA ASP A 517 -26.18 -16.43 25.73
C ASP A 517 -27.20 -17.10 24.81
N ASP A 518 -28.15 -17.82 25.38
CA ASP A 518 -29.16 -18.68 24.74
C ASP A 518 -30.14 -17.95 23.78
N GLU A 519 -29.95 -16.64 23.51
CA GLU A 519 -30.77 -15.80 22.59
C GLU A 519 -29.96 -15.14 21.46
N ALA A 520 -28.67 -15.48 21.28
CA ALA A 520 -27.88 -14.86 20.20
C ALA A 520 -28.24 -15.45 18.84
N GLU A 521 -28.67 -14.60 17.88
CA GLU A 521 -28.77 -14.98 16.46
C GLU A 521 -27.49 -15.72 16.02
N PRO A 522 -27.59 -16.81 15.24
CA PRO A 522 -26.42 -17.52 14.75
C PRO A 522 -25.47 -16.57 14.02
N PRO A 523 -24.16 -16.70 14.23
CA PRO A 523 -23.19 -15.77 13.65
C PRO A 523 -23.26 -15.79 12.13
N LYS A 524 -23.54 -14.65 11.49
CA LYS A 524 -23.64 -14.50 10.05
C LYS A 524 -22.29 -14.84 9.37
N ASP A 525 -22.34 -15.65 8.32
CA ASP A 525 -21.15 -15.95 7.51
C ASP A 525 -20.74 -14.76 6.61
N TYR A 526 -20.04 -13.82 7.21
CA TYR A 526 -19.56 -12.64 6.48
C TYR A 526 -18.60 -12.97 5.33
N LYS A 527 -17.95 -14.15 5.31
CA LYS A 527 -17.05 -14.52 4.19
C LYS A 527 -17.87 -14.87 2.96
N ALA A 528 -18.92 -15.66 3.10
CA ALA A 528 -19.81 -16.00 2.00
C ALA A 528 -20.55 -14.75 1.48
N ILE A 529 -21.11 -13.95 2.39
CA ILE A 529 -21.81 -12.70 2.04
C ILE A 529 -20.89 -11.73 1.29
N ASN A 530 -19.65 -11.53 1.75
CA ASN A 530 -18.72 -10.62 1.10
C ASN A 530 -18.24 -11.16 -0.25
N ALA A 531 -18.01 -12.48 -0.39
CA ALA A 531 -17.63 -13.07 -1.67
C ALA A 531 -18.75 -12.90 -2.72
N LEU A 532 -20.02 -13.05 -2.32
CA LEU A 532 -21.16 -12.80 -3.20
C LEU A 532 -21.24 -11.32 -3.62
N ARG A 533 -21.08 -10.39 -2.69
CA ARG A 533 -21.06 -8.96 -2.98
C ARG A 533 -19.89 -8.56 -3.88
N ASP A 534 -18.72 -9.13 -3.65
CA ASP A 534 -17.55 -8.88 -4.49
C ASP A 534 -17.77 -9.41 -5.91
N LEU A 535 -18.50 -10.53 -6.07
CA LEU A 535 -18.89 -11.01 -7.39
C LEU A 535 -19.86 -10.05 -8.10
N MET A 536 -20.93 -9.62 -7.41
CA MET A 536 -21.88 -8.64 -7.97
C MET A 536 -21.18 -7.32 -8.35
N PHE A 537 -20.25 -6.86 -7.52
CA PHE A 537 -19.44 -5.67 -7.81
C PHE A 537 -18.61 -5.83 -9.10
N ARG A 538 -17.99 -6.99 -9.32
CA ARG A 538 -17.20 -7.29 -10.52
C ARG A 538 -18.07 -7.45 -11.77
N LEU A 539 -19.30 -7.88 -11.60
CA LEU A 539 -20.29 -7.94 -12.67
C LEU A 539 -20.77 -6.55 -13.12
N GLY A 540 -20.40 -5.49 -12.40
CA GLY A 540 -20.77 -4.12 -12.72
C GLY A 540 -22.08 -3.66 -12.07
N CYS A 541 -22.57 -4.37 -11.05
CA CYS A 541 -23.74 -3.91 -10.29
C CYS A 541 -23.45 -2.59 -9.59
N VAL A 542 -24.32 -1.61 -9.73
CA VAL A 542 -24.23 -0.29 -9.09
C VAL A 542 -25.45 -0.06 -8.23
N ASP A 543 -25.22 0.21 -6.94
CA ASP A 543 -26.27 0.49 -5.97
C ASP A 543 -26.75 1.94 -6.12
N ASP A 544 -28.04 2.15 -6.21
CA ASP A 544 -28.67 3.46 -6.44
C ASP A 544 -28.40 4.46 -5.30
N ARG A 545 -27.94 3.99 -4.13
CA ARG A 545 -27.48 4.87 -3.04
C ARG A 545 -26.34 5.78 -3.45
N LEU A 546 -25.55 5.46 -4.49
CA LEU A 546 -24.55 6.38 -5.07
C LEU A 546 -25.22 7.64 -5.64
N ARG A 547 -26.36 7.51 -6.31
CA ARG A 547 -27.13 8.63 -6.86
C ARG A 547 -27.58 9.57 -5.74
N HIS A 548 -28.04 9.03 -4.62
CA HIS A 548 -28.57 9.81 -3.50
C HIS A 548 -27.52 10.57 -2.68
N VAL A 549 -26.24 10.18 -2.76
CA VAL A 549 -25.17 10.89 -2.05
C VAL A 549 -24.46 11.93 -2.92
N THR A 550 -24.87 12.08 -4.19
CA THR A 550 -24.23 12.99 -5.14
C THR A 550 -25.31 13.84 -5.83
N ASP A 551 -25.03 15.13 -6.03
CA ASP A 551 -25.85 16.03 -6.85
C ASP A 551 -25.09 16.36 -8.13
N LEU A 552 -25.51 15.75 -9.25
CA LEU A 552 -24.86 15.83 -10.55
C LEU A 552 -25.87 16.28 -11.61
N ALA A 553 -26.12 17.61 -11.62
CA ALA A 553 -27.14 18.21 -12.50
C ALA A 553 -26.87 18.07 -14.00
N ASP A 554 -25.62 17.92 -14.40
CA ASP A 554 -25.16 17.88 -15.80
C ASP A 554 -24.71 16.50 -16.28
N GLU A 555 -25.05 15.46 -15.53
CA GLU A 555 -24.82 14.04 -15.88
C GLU A 555 -23.39 13.73 -16.39
N PRO A 556 -22.33 14.11 -15.65
CA PRO A 556 -20.96 13.88 -16.10
C PRO A 556 -20.65 12.40 -16.19
N ILE A 557 -19.67 12.05 -17.02
CA ILE A 557 -19.02 10.74 -16.94
C ILE A 557 -17.89 10.83 -15.90
N LEU A 558 -17.93 9.96 -14.89
CA LEU A 558 -16.96 9.91 -13.81
C LEU A 558 -15.90 8.87 -14.14
N VAL A 559 -14.66 9.28 -14.42
CA VAL A 559 -13.60 8.39 -14.90
C VAL A 559 -12.59 8.13 -13.79
N GLY A 560 -12.22 6.88 -13.58
CA GLY A 560 -11.11 6.46 -12.72
C GLY A 560 -9.91 5.99 -13.53
N ILE A 561 -8.73 6.55 -13.29
CA ILE A 561 -7.48 6.15 -13.95
C ILE A 561 -6.52 5.56 -12.90
N HIS A 562 -6.25 4.27 -13.00
CA HIS A 562 -5.26 3.56 -12.22
C HIS A 562 -4.12 3.09 -13.10
N LEU A 563 -2.89 3.34 -12.67
CA LEU A 563 -1.68 2.99 -13.41
C LEU A 563 -0.72 2.19 -12.52
N ARG A 564 -0.04 1.24 -13.13
CA ARG A 564 1.06 0.53 -12.47
C ARG A 564 2.06 0.04 -13.51
N GLN A 565 3.33 0.18 -13.20
CA GLN A 565 4.40 -0.39 -14.01
C GLN A 565 4.56 -1.87 -13.71
N GLN A 566 4.49 -2.69 -14.75
CA GLN A 566 4.63 -4.14 -14.67
C GLN A 566 5.89 -4.61 -15.41
N ARG A 567 6.73 -5.38 -14.72
CA ARG A 567 7.87 -6.05 -15.35
C ARG A 567 7.47 -7.45 -15.80
N ILE A 568 7.48 -7.69 -17.11
CA ILE A 568 7.22 -8.99 -17.67
C ILE A 568 8.55 -9.73 -17.80
N SER A 569 8.68 -10.85 -17.10
CA SER A 569 9.87 -11.68 -17.16
C SER A 569 9.65 -12.80 -18.18
N ASN A 570 10.42 -12.77 -19.26
CA ASN A 570 10.40 -13.81 -20.30
C ASN A 570 11.32 -15.00 -19.96
N ARG A 571 11.28 -15.49 -18.73
CA ARG A 571 12.15 -16.58 -18.24
C ARG A 571 12.14 -17.85 -19.07
N ARG A 572 11.06 -18.10 -19.84
CA ARG A 572 10.92 -19.32 -20.65
C ARG A 572 11.44 -19.18 -22.09
N SER A 573 11.55 -17.97 -22.61
CA SER A 573 11.94 -17.75 -24.01
C SER A 573 13.36 -17.22 -24.18
N GLY A 574 14.09 -16.92 -23.10
CA GLY A 574 15.42 -16.29 -23.18
C GLY A 574 15.41 -14.83 -23.71
N ALA A 575 14.23 -14.28 -23.99
CA ALA A 575 14.08 -12.91 -24.42
C ALA A 575 14.31 -11.91 -23.26
N ALA A 576 14.71 -10.68 -23.61
CA ALA A 576 14.88 -9.62 -22.62
C ALA A 576 13.59 -9.34 -21.84
N ASP A 577 13.75 -8.98 -20.56
CA ASP A 577 12.61 -8.55 -19.76
C ASP A 577 11.99 -7.29 -20.37
N ARG A 578 10.67 -7.31 -20.52
CA ARG A 578 9.90 -6.17 -21.00
C ARG A 578 9.23 -5.46 -19.83
N THR A 579 9.06 -4.18 -19.94
CA THR A 579 8.28 -3.37 -19.02
C THR A 579 6.98 -2.99 -19.71
N GLN A 580 5.87 -3.17 -19.02
CA GLN A 580 4.55 -2.82 -19.49
C GLN A 580 3.87 -1.92 -18.47
N MET A 581 3.14 -0.92 -18.98
CA MET A 581 2.23 -0.14 -18.17
C MET A 581 0.90 -0.91 -18.06
N VAL A 582 0.53 -1.23 -16.82
CA VAL A 582 -0.82 -1.73 -16.52
C VAL A 582 -1.70 -0.50 -16.38
N GLU A 583 -2.60 -0.34 -17.32
CA GLU A 583 -3.54 0.78 -17.40
C GLU A 583 -4.94 0.24 -17.15
N VAL A 584 -5.60 0.69 -16.10
CA VAL A 584 -6.99 0.35 -15.82
C VAL A 584 -7.81 1.63 -15.81
N LEU A 585 -8.67 1.75 -16.80
CA LEU A 585 -9.55 2.89 -16.97
C LEU A 585 -10.99 2.42 -16.75
N THR A 586 -11.72 3.12 -15.90
CA THR A 586 -13.13 2.83 -15.62
C THR A 586 -13.96 4.08 -15.75
N ALA A 587 -15.17 3.96 -16.24
CA ALA A 587 -16.12 5.05 -16.42
C ALA A 587 -17.45 4.71 -15.76
N LEU A 588 -17.92 5.57 -14.86
CA LEU A 588 -19.27 5.52 -14.32
C LEU A 588 -20.13 6.55 -15.07
N HIS A 589 -21.06 6.04 -15.84
CA HIS A 589 -22.04 6.88 -16.54
C HIS A 589 -23.18 7.23 -15.59
N THR A 590 -23.34 8.52 -15.34
CA THR A 590 -24.41 9.02 -14.44
C THR A 590 -25.66 9.36 -15.25
N SER A 591 -26.83 9.24 -14.65
CA SER A 591 -28.11 9.66 -15.21
C SER A 591 -28.99 10.28 -14.13
N ARG A 592 -29.79 11.27 -14.49
CA ARG A 592 -30.84 11.85 -13.62
C ARG A 592 -32.16 11.10 -13.73
N ASP A 593 -32.34 10.40 -14.85
CA ASP A 593 -33.53 9.60 -15.07
C ASP A 593 -33.55 8.40 -14.11
N PRO A 594 -34.55 8.27 -13.24
CA PRO A 594 -34.67 7.17 -12.31
C PRO A 594 -34.81 5.81 -13.03
N ASP A 595 -35.35 5.78 -14.25
CA ASP A 595 -35.51 4.56 -15.03
C ASP A 595 -34.20 4.12 -15.70
N HIS A 596 -33.19 4.99 -15.75
CA HIS A 596 -31.87 4.69 -16.29
C HIS A 596 -30.84 4.56 -15.16
N PRO A 597 -30.44 3.33 -14.78
CA PRO A 597 -29.45 3.11 -13.72
C PRO A 597 -28.09 3.67 -14.12
N TRP A 598 -27.34 4.15 -13.12
CA TRP A 598 -25.92 4.43 -13.31
C TRP A 598 -25.20 3.12 -13.64
N HIS A 599 -24.35 3.13 -14.66
CA HIS A 599 -23.67 1.92 -15.10
C HIS A 599 -22.16 2.12 -15.24
N MET A 600 -21.43 1.01 -15.09
CA MET A 600 -19.99 0.97 -15.17
C MET A 600 -19.51 0.37 -16.46
N GLU A 601 -18.57 1.07 -17.09
CA GLU A 601 -17.76 0.52 -18.19
C GLU A 601 -16.28 0.54 -17.80
N SER A 602 -15.51 -0.35 -18.39
CA SER A 602 -14.04 -0.32 -18.31
C SER A 602 -13.45 -0.44 -19.70
N TYR A 603 -12.28 0.15 -19.89
CA TYR A 603 -11.60 0.12 -21.19
C TYR A 603 -10.94 -1.24 -21.42
N ASP A 604 -11.32 -1.86 -22.53
CA ASP A 604 -10.74 -3.12 -22.99
C ASP A 604 -9.59 -2.85 -23.96
N HIS A 605 -8.37 -3.12 -23.52
CA HIS A 605 -7.15 -2.91 -24.32
C HIS A 605 -7.02 -3.84 -25.52
N SER A 606 -7.82 -4.91 -25.60
CA SER A 606 -7.80 -5.85 -26.74
C SER A 606 -8.66 -5.37 -27.92
N THR A 607 -9.78 -4.73 -27.60
CA THR A 607 -10.69 -4.17 -28.60
C THR A 607 -10.51 -2.67 -28.83
N HIS A 608 -9.76 -2.00 -27.95
CA HIS A 608 -9.59 -0.55 -27.90
C HIS A 608 -10.92 0.21 -27.76
N ASP A 609 -11.81 -0.31 -26.91
CA ASP A 609 -13.14 0.25 -26.71
C ASP A 609 -13.61 0.16 -25.25
N TRP A 610 -14.59 0.97 -24.88
CA TRP A 610 -15.26 0.88 -23.60
C TRP A 610 -16.32 -0.22 -23.64
N ARG A 611 -16.27 -1.10 -22.64
CA ARG A 611 -17.18 -2.25 -22.56
C ARG A 611 -17.79 -2.35 -21.16
N PRO A 612 -18.98 -2.98 -21.03
CA PRO A 612 -19.53 -3.28 -19.71
C PRO A 612 -18.48 -3.90 -18.79
N GLN A 613 -18.51 -3.53 -17.53
CA GLN A 613 -17.47 -3.87 -16.52
C GLN A 613 -17.07 -5.35 -16.54
N ALA A 614 -18.04 -6.26 -16.58
CA ALA A 614 -17.75 -7.70 -16.55
C ALA A 614 -16.94 -8.17 -17.77
N ALA A 615 -17.30 -7.70 -18.97
CA ALA A 615 -16.62 -8.08 -20.21
C ALA A 615 -15.18 -7.55 -20.24
N ALA A 616 -14.99 -6.29 -19.82
CA ALA A 616 -13.66 -5.69 -19.72
C ALA A 616 -12.79 -6.35 -18.64
N GLU A 617 -13.37 -6.75 -17.50
CA GLU A 617 -12.64 -7.47 -16.46
C GLU A 617 -12.22 -8.88 -16.94
N ALA A 618 -13.05 -9.57 -17.69
CA ALA A 618 -12.68 -10.84 -18.31
C ALA A 618 -11.53 -10.67 -19.31
N ALA A 619 -11.59 -9.65 -20.16
CA ALA A 619 -10.52 -9.31 -21.09
C ALA A 619 -9.21 -8.97 -20.37
N PHE A 620 -9.28 -8.18 -19.31
CA PHE A 620 -8.13 -7.87 -18.45
C PHE A 620 -7.53 -9.15 -17.84
N GLY A 621 -8.37 -10.05 -17.37
CA GLY A 621 -7.96 -11.35 -16.82
C GLY A 621 -7.27 -12.25 -17.85
N ARG A 622 -7.59 -12.12 -19.13
CA ARG A 622 -6.88 -12.80 -20.24
C ARG A 622 -5.54 -12.15 -20.59
N GLY A 623 -5.20 -11.01 -20.02
CA GLY A 623 -3.93 -10.34 -20.24
C GLY A 623 -4.00 -9.05 -21.06
N ALA A 624 -5.17 -8.54 -21.34
CA ALA A 624 -5.38 -7.24 -21.97
C ALA A 624 -5.15 -6.12 -20.94
N ILE A 625 -3.86 -5.87 -20.57
CA ILE A 625 -3.50 -5.06 -19.40
C ILE A 625 -2.84 -3.71 -19.72
N GLY A 626 -2.70 -3.36 -21.00
CA GLY A 626 -2.11 -2.08 -21.42
C GLY A 626 -0.96 -2.23 -22.40
N ARG A 627 -0.04 -1.25 -22.41
CA ARG A 627 1.01 -1.13 -23.43
C ARG A 627 2.42 -1.40 -22.93
N GLU A 628 3.31 -1.77 -23.86
CA GLU A 628 4.76 -1.76 -23.60
C GLU A 628 5.24 -0.31 -23.41
N GLY A 629 5.99 -0.07 -22.36
CA GLY A 629 6.54 1.24 -22.06
C GLY A 629 7.21 1.28 -20.69
N HIS A 630 7.93 2.35 -20.45
CA HIS A 630 8.57 2.61 -19.17
C HIS A 630 8.09 3.96 -18.64
N ALA A 631 7.38 3.97 -17.50
CA ALA A 631 6.81 5.19 -16.94
C ALA A 631 7.85 6.29 -16.65
N ARG A 632 9.10 5.89 -16.43
CA ARG A 632 10.20 6.81 -16.11
C ARG A 632 10.92 7.37 -17.34
N HIS A 633 10.70 6.80 -18.52
CA HIS A 633 11.24 7.33 -19.77
C HIS A 633 10.21 8.26 -20.39
N GLU A 634 10.66 9.42 -20.85
CA GLU A 634 9.81 10.44 -21.44
C GLU A 634 8.96 9.89 -22.59
N GLU A 635 9.59 9.13 -23.48
CA GLU A 635 8.90 8.47 -24.59
C GLU A 635 7.79 7.51 -24.10
N GLY A 636 8.10 6.65 -23.12
CA GLY A 636 7.14 5.72 -22.53
C GLY A 636 6.00 6.43 -21.81
N ALA A 637 6.29 7.51 -21.10
CA ALA A 637 5.29 8.36 -20.46
C ALA A 637 4.40 9.08 -21.49
N LEU A 638 4.98 9.57 -22.58
CA LEU A 638 4.25 10.20 -23.68
C LEU A 638 3.30 9.20 -24.36
N LEU A 639 3.78 8.00 -24.66
CA LEU A 639 2.95 6.95 -25.27
C LEU A 639 1.78 6.55 -24.37
N ALA A 640 2.02 6.41 -23.06
CA ALA A 640 0.96 6.11 -22.10
C ALA A 640 -0.09 7.24 -22.04
N ARG A 641 0.33 8.51 -22.01
CA ARG A 641 -0.58 9.66 -22.09
C ARG A 641 -1.43 9.62 -23.34
N GLN A 642 -0.80 9.48 -24.52
CA GLN A 642 -1.49 9.44 -25.80
C GLN A 642 -2.50 8.28 -25.90
N HIS A 643 -2.16 7.13 -25.33
CA HIS A 643 -3.07 5.99 -25.30
C HIS A 643 -4.28 6.26 -24.41
N ILE A 644 -4.07 6.78 -23.19
CA ILE A 644 -5.16 7.11 -22.29
C ILE A 644 -6.03 8.22 -22.85
N ASP A 645 -5.44 9.28 -23.41
CA ASP A 645 -6.22 10.37 -24.04
C ASP A 645 -7.02 9.85 -25.25
N SER A 646 -6.48 8.88 -26.01
CA SER A 646 -7.21 8.22 -27.08
C SER A 646 -8.41 7.42 -26.56
N ALA A 647 -8.24 6.67 -25.45
CA ALA A 647 -9.34 5.99 -24.79
C ALA A 647 -10.42 6.95 -24.29
N LEU A 648 -10.03 8.07 -23.72
CA LEU A 648 -10.96 9.09 -23.24
C LEU A 648 -11.73 9.78 -24.39
N LYS A 649 -11.15 9.87 -25.58
CA LYS A 649 -11.79 10.44 -26.79
C LYS A 649 -12.99 9.64 -27.26
N ILE A 650 -13.02 8.35 -27.02
CA ILE A 650 -14.12 7.46 -27.40
C ILE A 650 -15.39 7.72 -26.58
N LEU A 651 -15.23 8.20 -25.33
CA LEU A 651 -16.38 8.54 -24.50
C LEU A 651 -17.24 9.64 -25.12
N PRO A 652 -18.57 9.64 -24.90
CA PRO A 652 -19.50 10.63 -25.45
C PRO A 652 -19.00 12.07 -25.30
N SER A 653 -18.89 12.80 -26.40
CA SER A 653 -18.27 14.13 -26.46
C SER A 653 -19.18 15.27 -25.94
N ASP A 654 -20.48 15.02 -25.87
CA ASP A 654 -21.52 15.92 -25.40
C ASP A 654 -21.65 15.95 -23.87
N ARG A 655 -20.95 15.04 -23.18
CA ARG A 655 -20.99 14.91 -21.71
C ARG A 655 -19.71 15.44 -21.07
N PRO A 656 -19.81 16.14 -19.92
CA PRO A 656 -18.65 16.55 -19.14
C PRO A 656 -17.90 15.34 -18.58
N LEU A 657 -16.58 15.50 -18.37
CA LEU A 657 -15.75 14.50 -17.71
C LEU A 657 -15.29 14.99 -16.35
N ILE A 658 -15.33 14.10 -15.34
CA ILE A 658 -14.67 14.29 -14.05
C ILE A 658 -13.72 13.10 -13.86
N ILE A 659 -12.43 13.38 -13.95
CA ILE A 659 -11.37 12.35 -13.95
C ILE A 659 -10.73 12.25 -12.57
N PHE A 660 -10.76 11.08 -11.95
CA PHE A 660 -10.07 10.75 -10.71
C PHE A 660 -8.79 9.99 -11.01
N VAL A 661 -7.67 10.45 -10.50
CA VAL A 661 -6.37 9.82 -10.70
C VAL A 661 -5.71 9.47 -9.37
N ASP A 662 -5.05 8.30 -9.31
CA ASP A 662 -4.14 7.99 -8.22
C ASP A 662 -2.86 8.81 -8.39
N THR A 663 -2.63 9.76 -7.51
CA THR A 663 -1.52 10.72 -7.62
C THR A 663 -0.16 10.01 -7.64
N GLU A 664 0.04 9.00 -6.81
CA GLU A 664 1.34 8.32 -6.64
C GLU A 664 1.80 7.69 -7.95
N ALA A 665 0.92 6.99 -8.64
CA ALA A 665 1.21 6.34 -9.90
C ALA A 665 1.20 7.32 -11.08
N CYS A 666 0.20 8.19 -11.15
CA CYS A 666 -0.06 9.02 -12.32
C CYS A 666 0.89 10.21 -12.48
N ARG A 667 1.47 10.74 -11.39
CA ARG A 667 2.46 11.83 -11.46
C ARG A 667 3.75 11.47 -12.21
N THR A 668 4.01 10.17 -12.41
CA THR A 668 5.16 9.70 -13.20
C THR A 668 5.00 9.94 -14.69
N ILE A 669 3.76 10.06 -15.15
CA ILE A 669 3.46 10.30 -16.57
C ILE A 669 2.83 11.66 -16.82
N TRP A 670 2.17 12.29 -15.85
CA TRP A 670 1.60 13.64 -15.99
C TRP A 670 2.32 14.66 -15.10
N PRO A 671 3.20 15.51 -15.65
CA PRO A 671 3.89 16.54 -14.88
C PRO A 671 2.95 17.49 -14.11
N GLY A 672 1.76 17.78 -14.64
CA GLY A 672 0.75 18.60 -13.97
C GLY A 672 0.20 18.03 -12.65
N LEU A 673 0.52 16.78 -12.32
CA LEU A 673 0.20 16.16 -11.03
C LEU A 673 1.36 16.22 -10.03
N GLN A 674 2.55 16.64 -10.45
CA GLN A 674 3.71 16.79 -9.57
C GLN A 674 3.57 18.04 -8.70
N ASN A 675 4.07 17.99 -7.48
CA ASN A 675 3.92 19.10 -6.52
C ASN A 675 4.46 20.43 -7.05
N VAL A 676 5.62 20.41 -7.72
CA VAL A 676 6.28 21.61 -8.27
C VAL A 676 5.63 22.17 -9.54
N ARG A 677 4.79 21.38 -10.20
CA ARG A 677 4.09 21.75 -11.45
C ARG A 677 2.58 21.59 -11.34
N PHE A 678 2.08 21.45 -10.13
CA PHE A 678 0.66 21.14 -9.90
C PHE A 678 -0.29 22.10 -10.62
N GLY A 679 -1.14 21.55 -11.48
CA GLY A 679 -2.04 22.31 -12.33
C GLY A 679 -1.39 23.06 -13.50
N ARG A 680 -0.06 22.96 -13.69
CA ARG A 680 0.72 23.67 -14.69
C ARG A 680 1.55 22.73 -15.54
N GLY A 681 0.96 21.94 -16.31
CA GLY A 681 1.63 20.96 -17.18
C GLY A 681 0.60 20.00 -17.72
N PRO A 682 0.99 19.05 -18.54
CA PRO A 682 0.06 18.06 -19.06
C PRO A 682 -0.71 17.35 -17.96
N LEU A 683 -2.03 17.28 -18.13
CA LEU A 683 -2.98 16.58 -17.27
C LEU A 683 -3.80 15.60 -18.12
N PRO A 684 -4.39 14.56 -17.53
CA PRO A 684 -5.25 13.64 -18.28
C PRO A 684 -6.44 14.42 -18.89
N GLY A 685 -6.73 14.12 -20.16
CA GLY A 685 -7.82 14.75 -20.90
C GLY A 685 -7.61 16.20 -21.31
N ASP A 686 -6.38 16.73 -21.27
CA ASP A 686 -6.08 18.10 -21.73
C ASP A 686 -6.55 18.35 -23.17
N ASP A 687 -6.30 17.40 -24.07
CA ASP A 687 -6.70 17.48 -25.50
C ASP A 687 -8.23 17.41 -25.70
N LEU A 688 -9.01 17.08 -24.67
CA LEU A 688 -10.46 16.96 -24.72
C LEU A 688 -11.17 18.23 -24.28
N ARG A 689 -10.44 19.20 -23.76
CA ARG A 689 -11.00 20.47 -23.29
C ARG A 689 -11.41 21.33 -24.48
N THR A 690 -12.70 21.54 -24.62
CA THR A 690 -13.27 22.40 -25.64
C THR A 690 -14.26 23.35 -24.99
N PRO A 691 -14.69 24.43 -25.67
CA PRO A 691 -15.74 25.30 -25.14
C PRO A 691 -17.04 24.58 -24.81
N THR A 692 -17.27 23.40 -25.43
CA THR A 692 -18.50 22.59 -25.28
C THR A 692 -18.32 21.41 -24.34
N ARG A 693 -17.07 21.01 -24.00
CA ARG A 693 -16.79 19.88 -23.13
C ARG A 693 -15.94 20.26 -21.94
N SER A 694 -16.55 20.31 -20.78
CA SER A 694 -15.84 20.50 -19.51
C SER A 694 -15.13 19.23 -19.09
N VAL A 695 -13.84 19.36 -18.70
CA VAL A 695 -13.04 18.27 -18.13
C VAL A 695 -12.48 18.75 -16.81
N ALA A 696 -12.84 18.11 -15.70
CA ALA A 696 -12.25 18.35 -14.39
C ALA A 696 -11.31 17.19 -14.02
N VAL A 697 -10.21 17.48 -13.32
CA VAL A 697 -9.26 16.48 -12.84
C VAL A 697 -9.13 16.60 -11.33
N ILE A 698 -9.26 15.47 -10.63
CA ILE A 698 -9.13 15.34 -9.19
C ILE A 698 -8.03 14.33 -8.89
N ALA A 699 -6.97 14.82 -8.28
CA ALA A 699 -5.85 14.03 -7.82
C ALA A 699 -6.16 13.46 -6.43
N VAL A 700 -6.12 12.14 -6.30
CA VAL A 700 -6.40 11.41 -5.06
C VAL A 700 -5.09 10.83 -4.54
N ASN A 701 -4.64 11.28 -3.37
CA ASN A 701 -3.43 10.77 -2.74
C ASN A 701 -3.78 10.00 -1.46
N THR A 702 -3.35 8.76 -1.39
CA THR A 702 -3.53 7.89 -0.22
C THR A 702 -2.21 7.39 0.35
N SER A 703 -1.08 7.92 -0.14
CA SER A 703 0.26 7.52 0.28
C SER A 703 0.50 7.84 1.76
N TYR A 704 0.83 6.82 2.53
CA TYR A 704 1.08 6.95 3.98
C TYR A 704 2.25 7.90 4.31
N GLY A 705 3.21 8.05 3.39
CA GLY A 705 4.37 8.91 3.59
C GLY A 705 4.18 10.36 3.17
N GLU A 706 3.15 10.66 2.37
CA GLU A 706 2.91 11.97 1.78
C GLU A 706 1.68 12.67 2.35
N VAL A 707 0.66 11.92 2.70
CA VAL A 707 -0.55 12.46 3.31
C VAL A 707 -0.36 12.58 4.82
N PRO A 708 -0.55 13.76 5.42
CA PRO A 708 -0.39 13.95 6.85
C PRO A 708 -1.26 13.01 7.68
N THR A 709 -0.66 12.29 8.62
CA THR A 709 -1.39 11.35 9.50
C THR A 709 -2.18 12.11 10.56
N PRO A 710 -3.52 12.00 10.63
CA PRO A 710 -4.33 12.62 11.66
C PRO A 710 -3.98 12.08 13.05
N VAL A 711 -3.93 12.96 14.05
CA VAL A 711 -3.58 12.62 15.43
C VAL A 711 -4.81 12.57 16.31
N GLU A 712 -5.58 13.64 16.33
CA GLU A 712 -6.73 13.80 17.21
C GLU A 712 -7.75 14.74 16.59
N ASN A 713 -9.00 14.47 16.84
CA ASN A 713 -10.03 15.45 16.58
C ASN A 713 -10.11 16.42 17.77
N THR A 714 -9.57 17.60 17.59
CA THR A 714 -9.72 18.71 18.56
C THR A 714 -11.10 19.38 18.43
N ALA A 715 -12.18 18.61 18.38
CA ALA A 715 -13.50 19.19 18.49
C ALA A 715 -13.60 19.98 19.82
N SER A 716 -14.02 21.22 19.71
CA SER A 716 -14.22 22.13 20.87
C SER A 716 -14.94 21.44 22.03
N PRO A 717 -14.60 21.77 23.28
CA PRO A 717 -15.28 21.20 24.43
C PRO A 717 -16.79 21.41 24.31
N ARG A 718 -17.53 20.38 24.56
CA ARG A 718 -18.95 20.24 24.32
C ARG A 718 -19.77 21.38 24.93
N LYS A 719 -20.53 22.10 24.10
CA LYS A 719 -21.66 22.89 24.55
C LYS A 719 -23.00 22.14 24.43
N SER A 720 -23.02 20.90 24.00
CA SER A 720 -24.24 20.10 23.79
C SER A 720 -24.03 18.63 24.14
N PRO A 721 -24.99 17.96 24.78
CA PRO A 721 -24.95 16.53 25.06
C PRO A 721 -25.13 15.64 23.81
N LYS A 722 -25.39 16.20 22.64
CA LYS A 722 -25.45 15.46 21.40
C LYS A 722 -24.05 15.00 21.00
N ARG A 723 -23.93 13.73 20.59
CA ARG A 723 -22.68 13.11 20.16
C ARG A 723 -21.98 14.01 19.14
N PRO A 724 -20.72 14.40 19.36
CA PRO A 724 -20.00 15.19 18.37
C PRO A 724 -19.91 14.40 17.06
N PRO A 725 -20.00 15.05 15.90
CA PRO A 725 -19.83 14.38 14.62
C PRO A 725 -18.46 13.68 14.61
N LYS A 726 -18.44 12.45 14.11
CA LYS A 726 -17.16 11.72 13.99
C LYS A 726 -16.30 12.39 12.92
N PRO A 727 -14.95 12.35 13.04
CA PRO A 727 -14.07 12.99 12.08
C PRO A 727 -14.34 12.59 10.63
N GLN A 728 -14.74 11.36 10.40
CA GLN A 728 -15.03 10.84 9.05
C GLN A 728 -16.36 11.34 8.45
N ASP A 729 -17.14 12.11 9.17
CA ASP A 729 -18.44 12.62 8.69
C ASP A 729 -18.36 14.01 8.06
N ARG A 730 -17.16 14.56 7.92
CA ARG A 730 -16.95 15.89 7.42
C ARG A 730 -15.76 15.96 6.45
N LEU A 731 -15.89 16.79 5.44
CA LEU A 731 -14.79 17.20 4.59
C LEU A 731 -13.94 18.25 5.32
N TYR A 732 -12.63 18.09 5.27
CA TYR A 732 -11.66 19.04 5.81
C TYR A 732 -10.88 19.69 4.68
N LYS A 733 -10.30 20.85 4.94
CA LYS A 733 -9.43 21.54 4.00
C LYS A 733 -8.15 22.03 4.68
N ARG A 734 -7.17 22.27 3.86
CA ARG A 734 -6.01 23.06 4.19
C ARG A 734 -5.69 23.96 3.01
N THR A 735 -5.56 25.25 3.29
CA THR A 735 -5.13 26.24 2.30
C THR A 735 -3.68 26.61 2.61
N THR A 736 -2.82 26.58 1.60
CA THR A 736 -1.42 26.98 1.71
C THR A 736 -1.30 28.51 1.77
N SER A 737 -0.12 29.02 2.07
CA SER A 737 0.16 30.45 2.09
C SER A 737 -0.01 31.12 0.72
N THR A 738 0.11 30.39 -0.37
CA THR A 738 -0.14 30.88 -1.75
C THR A 738 -1.60 30.75 -2.19
N GLY A 739 -2.49 30.28 -1.31
CA GLY A 739 -3.92 30.17 -1.58
C GLY A 739 -4.38 28.85 -2.22
N LEU A 740 -3.47 27.93 -2.52
CA LEU A 740 -3.84 26.61 -3.02
C LEU A 740 -4.51 25.78 -1.93
N THR A 741 -5.66 25.21 -2.23
CA THR A 741 -6.42 24.40 -1.28
C THR A 741 -6.39 22.93 -1.65
N SER A 742 -6.09 22.10 -0.65
CA SER A 742 -6.28 20.64 -0.68
C SER A 742 -7.35 20.24 0.33
N TRP A 743 -8.11 19.20 0.01
CA TRP A 743 -9.17 18.68 0.88
C TRP A 743 -8.79 17.31 1.41
N TYR A 744 -9.37 16.97 2.57
CA TYR A 744 -9.00 15.73 3.26
C TYR A 744 -10.25 15.04 3.82
N ILE A 745 -10.25 13.74 3.68
CA ILE A 745 -11.21 12.85 4.34
C ILE A 745 -10.44 12.11 5.43
N ALA A 746 -10.77 12.34 6.69
CA ALA A 746 -10.21 11.57 7.79
C ALA A 746 -11.02 10.27 7.94
N GLN A 747 -10.34 9.14 7.85
CA GLN A 747 -10.97 7.84 7.97
C GLN A 747 -10.38 7.07 9.13
N ALA A 748 -11.22 6.36 9.88
CA ALA A 748 -10.72 5.37 10.81
C ALA A 748 -10.01 4.28 10.01
N SER A 749 -8.76 4.00 10.34
CA SER A 749 -8.03 2.92 9.68
C SER A 749 -8.72 1.58 9.95
N ARG A 750 -9.05 0.86 8.90
CA ARG A 750 -9.50 -0.53 8.97
C ARG A 750 -8.35 -1.54 8.99
N THR A 751 -7.11 -1.10 8.84
CA THR A 751 -5.96 -1.98 9.04
C THR A 751 -5.81 -2.36 10.50
N TYR A 752 -6.82 -3.03 10.91
CA TYR A 752 -6.90 -3.68 12.19
C TYR A 752 -6.40 -5.08 12.07
N GLU A 753 -5.25 -5.16 11.64
CA GLU A 753 -4.61 -6.43 11.79
C GLU A 753 -4.35 -6.61 13.28
N GLY A 754 -5.44 -6.77 13.99
CA GLY A 754 -5.40 -7.32 15.29
C GLY A 754 -4.82 -8.70 15.11
N PHE A 755 -3.78 -9.03 15.84
CA PHE A 755 -3.44 -10.39 16.17
C PHE A 755 -3.11 -11.35 15.05
N GLY A 756 -2.45 -10.88 14.01
CA GLY A 756 -1.71 -11.77 13.13
C GLY A 756 -2.51 -12.82 12.38
N GLN A 757 -3.81 -12.68 12.28
CA GLN A 757 -4.58 -13.37 11.26
C GLN A 757 -4.97 -12.38 10.19
N ALA A 758 -4.49 -12.60 8.97
CA ALA A 758 -4.96 -11.86 7.82
C ALA A 758 -6.49 -11.94 7.79
N GLY A 759 -7.16 -10.78 7.82
CA GLY A 759 -8.61 -10.70 7.80
C GLY A 759 -9.30 -10.82 9.16
N SER A 760 -8.62 -11.07 10.27
CA SER A 760 -9.25 -10.89 11.56
C SER A 760 -9.28 -9.41 11.89
N ILE A 761 -10.47 -8.86 11.87
CA ILE A 761 -10.79 -7.54 12.41
C ILE A 761 -10.79 -7.65 13.92
N GLY A 762 -9.68 -7.94 14.53
CA GLY A 762 -9.48 -7.59 15.92
C GLY A 762 -9.47 -6.08 15.96
N GLY A 763 -10.10 -5.46 16.95
CA GLY A 763 -10.12 -4.02 17.09
C GLY A 763 -8.71 -3.42 16.96
N VAL A 764 -8.61 -2.14 16.64
CA VAL A 764 -7.32 -1.45 16.64
C VAL A 764 -6.77 -1.50 18.05
N TYR A 765 -5.80 -2.32 18.20
CA TYR A 765 -5.06 -2.34 19.43
C TYR A 765 -3.92 -1.36 19.28
N THR A 766 -4.05 -0.29 20.00
CA THR A 766 -2.86 0.45 20.31
C THR A 766 -1.99 -0.45 21.19
N ARG A 767 -0.74 -0.25 21.22
CA ARG A 767 0.20 -1.02 22.04
C ARG A 767 0.25 -0.59 23.44
N PHE A 768 -0.47 0.41 23.74
CA PHE A 768 -0.91 0.79 25.05
C PHE A 768 -2.24 0.13 25.41
N THR A 769 -2.72 -0.85 24.65
CA THR A 769 -3.82 -1.69 25.09
C THR A 769 -3.32 -2.55 26.21
N LEU A 770 -3.54 -2.06 27.36
CA LEU A 770 -3.32 -2.73 28.60
C LEU A 770 -4.50 -3.63 28.94
N PRO A 771 -4.37 -4.51 29.92
CA PRO A 771 -5.46 -5.35 30.40
C PRO A 771 -6.74 -4.57 30.62
N LYS A 772 -7.89 -5.28 30.64
CA LYS A 772 -9.23 -4.70 30.75
C LYS A 772 -9.42 -3.66 31.85
N ASP A 773 -8.57 -3.68 32.84
CA ASP A 773 -8.60 -2.80 34.02
C ASP A 773 -7.86 -1.49 33.86
N ASP A 774 -7.19 -1.25 32.72
CA ASP A 774 -6.51 0.01 32.51
C ASP A 774 -7.48 1.05 31.90
N TRP A 775 -8.09 1.79 32.79
CA TRP A 775 -8.96 2.91 32.51
C TRP A 775 -8.28 4.04 31.68
N ALA A 776 -6.95 4.09 31.66
CA ALA A 776 -6.19 5.14 31.01
C ALA A 776 -6.34 5.10 29.47
N LEU A 777 -6.72 3.95 28.94
CA LEU A 777 -6.90 3.73 27.51
C LEU A 777 -8.35 3.35 27.20
N GLN A 778 -9.19 4.33 27.03
CA GLN A 778 -10.55 4.08 26.57
C GLN A 778 -10.53 3.59 25.14
N ARG A 779 -11.52 2.74 24.75
CA ARG A 779 -11.66 2.16 23.42
C ARG A 779 -11.59 3.18 22.28
N LYS A 780 -12.03 4.40 22.49
CA LYS A 780 -11.92 5.52 21.52
C LYS A 780 -10.48 5.93 21.20
N ASP A 781 -9.54 5.64 22.09
CA ASP A 781 -8.12 5.97 21.91
C ASP A 781 -7.38 4.92 21.09
N TRP A 782 -8.04 3.81 20.76
CA TRP A 782 -7.46 2.69 20.05
C TRP A 782 -7.51 2.83 18.54
N HIS A 783 -8.31 3.76 18.02
CA HIS A 783 -8.46 3.95 16.59
C HIS A 783 -7.32 4.80 16.04
N SER A 784 -6.60 4.24 15.08
CA SER A 784 -5.74 5.03 14.21
C SER A 784 -6.59 5.69 13.13
N PHE A 785 -6.19 6.88 12.71
CA PHE A 785 -6.80 7.56 11.59
C PHE A 785 -5.83 7.59 10.42
N THR A 786 -6.36 7.45 9.23
CA THR A 786 -5.69 7.78 7.98
C THR A 786 -6.42 8.92 7.32
N ALA A 787 -5.78 9.59 6.40
CA ALA A 787 -6.43 10.58 5.56
C ALA A 787 -6.29 10.20 4.09
N THR A 788 -7.27 10.58 3.30
CA THR A 788 -7.17 10.67 1.85
C THR A 788 -7.11 12.14 1.50
N GLN A 789 -6.11 12.55 0.74
CA GLN A 789 -5.99 13.90 0.22
C GLN A 789 -6.64 13.96 -1.16
N LEU A 790 -7.43 15.01 -1.36
CA LEU A 790 -8.06 15.35 -2.62
C LEU A 790 -7.52 16.72 -3.04
N ALA A 791 -7.00 16.80 -4.25
CA ALA A 791 -6.53 18.05 -4.82
C ALA A 791 -7.09 18.21 -6.23
N VAL A 792 -7.40 19.44 -6.64
CA VAL A 792 -8.04 19.73 -7.92
C VAL A 792 -7.06 20.52 -8.78
N PRO A 793 -6.21 19.84 -9.58
CA PRO A 793 -5.28 20.53 -10.47
C PRO A 793 -6.00 21.27 -11.61
N HIS A 794 -7.19 20.79 -12.00
CA HIS A 794 -8.04 21.48 -12.97
C HIS A 794 -9.52 21.29 -12.64
N ALA A 795 -10.24 22.38 -12.52
CA ALA A 795 -11.64 22.36 -12.09
C ALA A 795 -12.66 22.28 -13.23
N GLY A 796 -12.25 22.49 -14.49
CA GLY A 796 -13.17 22.47 -15.63
C GLY A 796 -14.33 23.46 -15.54
N GLY A 797 -14.11 24.63 -14.90
CA GLY A 797 -15.16 25.64 -14.68
C GLY A 797 -16.07 25.40 -13.47
N ARG A 798 -15.83 24.31 -12.71
CA ARG A 798 -16.62 23.96 -11.50
C ARG A 798 -15.96 24.53 -10.23
N ASP A 799 -16.73 24.56 -9.14
CA ASP A 799 -16.16 24.88 -7.82
C ASP A 799 -15.27 23.73 -7.32
N PRO A 800 -13.97 23.94 -7.07
CA PRO A 800 -13.07 22.92 -6.58
C PRO A 800 -13.50 22.26 -5.25
N GLN A 801 -14.19 22.99 -4.38
CA GLN A 801 -14.70 22.44 -3.12
C GLN A 801 -15.85 21.46 -3.36
N GLN A 802 -16.73 21.74 -4.33
CA GLN A 802 -17.81 20.83 -4.70
C GLN A 802 -17.25 19.57 -5.39
N LEU A 803 -16.22 19.70 -6.22
CA LEU A 803 -15.51 18.54 -6.81
C LEU A 803 -14.87 17.68 -5.73
N ALA A 804 -14.25 18.28 -4.73
CA ALA A 804 -13.68 17.52 -3.60
C ALA A 804 -14.78 16.86 -2.74
N ALA A 805 -15.93 17.52 -2.56
CA ALA A 805 -17.08 16.94 -1.87
C ALA A 805 -17.65 15.75 -2.64
N LEU A 806 -17.81 15.86 -3.95
CA LEU A 806 -18.20 14.75 -4.82
C LEU A 806 -17.25 13.57 -4.68
N ALA A 807 -15.95 13.81 -4.82
CA ALA A 807 -14.94 12.75 -4.64
C ALA A 807 -15.04 12.07 -3.27
N ALA A 808 -15.26 12.85 -2.21
CA ALA A 808 -15.42 12.34 -0.85
C ALA A 808 -16.69 11.51 -0.67
N GLN A 809 -17.80 11.94 -1.28
CA GLN A 809 -19.06 11.19 -1.26
C GLN A 809 -18.97 9.87 -2.04
N LEU A 810 -18.22 9.85 -3.13
CA LEU A 810 -17.98 8.65 -3.93
C LEU A 810 -17.00 7.65 -3.29
N CYS A 811 -16.39 7.97 -2.14
CA CYS A 811 -15.55 7.02 -1.40
C CYS A 811 -16.38 5.95 -0.69
N HIS A 812 -17.12 5.17 -1.45
CA HIS A 812 -17.93 4.05 -1.00
C HIS A 812 -17.82 2.86 -1.95
N GLN A 813 -17.96 1.65 -1.42
CA GLN A 813 -18.23 0.46 -2.21
C GLN A 813 -19.72 0.43 -2.55
N SER A 814 -20.06 0.23 -3.81
CA SER A 814 -21.45 0.34 -4.27
C SER A 814 -22.43 -0.66 -3.66
N LEU A 815 -21.96 -1.79 -3.13
CA LEU A 815 -22.83 -2.86 -2.62
C LEU A 815 -22.66 -3.17 -1.14
N ALA A 816 -21.65 -2.60 -0.50
CA ALA A 816 -21.33 -2.83 0.91
C ALA A 816 -20.98 -1.52 1.61
N TRP A 817 -21.99 -0.83 2.09
CA TRP A 817 -21.85 0.48 2.72
C TRP A 817 -21.33 0.45 4.17
N ASP A 818 -20.53 -0.53 4.51
CA ASP A 818 -20.03 -0.69 5.88
C ASP A 818 -19.01 0.37 6.27
N ALA A 819 -18.22 0.84 5.31
CA ALA A 819 -17.27 1.92 5.51
C ALA A 819 -16.92 2.63 4.20
N ARG A 820 -16.18 3.73 4.35
CA ARG A 820 -15.64 4.46 3.23
C ARG A 820 -14.46 3.72 2.62
N THR A 821 -14.37 3.73 1.29
CA THR A 821 -13.18 3.37 0.53
C THR A 821 -12.16 4.51 0.60
N ARG A 822 -10.90 4.23 0.28
CA ARG A 822 -9.85 5.27 0.23
C ARG A 822 -9.87 6.06 -1.08
N HIS A 823 -10.43 5.48 -2.13
CA HIS A 823 -10.57 6.10 -3.45
C HIS A 823 -12.05 6.31 -3.78
N PRO A 824 -12.39 7.33 -4.57
CA PRO A 824 -13.71 7.49 -5.17
C PRO A 824 -14.10 6.26 -5.98
N PHE A 825 -15.39 5.97 -6.08
CA PHE A 825 -15.92 4.73 -6.64
C PHE A 825 -15.30 4.32 -7.98
N PRO A 826 -15.23 5.13 -9.06
CA PRO A 826 -14.61 4.70 -10.31
C PRO A 826 -13.13 4.33 -10.14
N LEU A 827 -12.34 5.14 -9.46
CA LEU A 827 -10.93 4.86 -9.21
C LEU A 827 -10.75 3.64 -8.28
N HIS A 828 -11.70 3.41 -7.35
CA HIS A 828 -11.70 2.23 -6.49
C HIS A 828 -11.91 0.96 -7.31
N VAL A 829 -12.83 0.97 -8.28
CA VAL A 829 -13.07 -0.14 -9.21
C VAL A 829 -11.82 -0.45 -10.01
N ALA A 830 -11.20 0.56 -10.62
CA ALA A 830 -9.96 0.39 -11.39
C ALA A 830 -8.83 -0.26 -10.56
N GLY A 831 -8.61 0.24 -9.35
CA GLY A 831 -7.62 -0.34 -8.43
C GLY A 831 -8.00 -1.72 -7.90
N ALA A 832 -9.30 -2.04 -7.77
CA ALA A 832 -9.77 -3.36 -7.36
C ALA A 832 -9.52 -4.40 -8.46
N MET A 833 -9.77 -4.03 -9.71
CA MET A 833 -9.52 -4.84 -10.89
C MET A 833 -8.04 -5.23 -10.99
N ASP A 834 -7.11 -4.29 -10.85
CA ASP A 834 -5.66 -4.59 -10.81
C ASP A 834 -5.29 -5.51 -9.62
N ARG A 835 -5.83 -5.27 -8.41
CA ARG A 835 -5.56 -6.11 -7.23
C ARG A 835 -6.09 -7.53 -7.33
N ALA A 836 -7.15 -7.74 -8.10
CA ALA A 836 -7.72 -9.06 -8.31
C ALA A 836 -6.81 -9.99 -9.11
N HIS A 837 -5.84 -9.43 -9.83
CA HIS A 837 -4.92 -10.13 -10.73
C HIS A 837 -3.46 -10.04 -10.27
N PRO A 838 -3.10 -10.67 -9.12
CA PRO A 838 -1.74 -10.64 -8.60
C PRO A 838 -0.71 -11.26 -9.56
N GLU A 839 -1.13 -12.11 -10.49
CA GLU A 839 -0.29 -12.69 -11.54
C GLU A 839 0.33 -11.66 -12.46
N PHE A 840 -0.27 -10.48 -12.59
CA PHE A 840 0.28 -9.37 -13.37
C PHE A 840 1.24 -8.49 -12.57
N ARG A 841 1.51 -8.81 -11.31
CA ARG A 841 2.41 -8.04 -10.44
C ARG A 841 3.87 -8.52 -10.44
N GLY A 842 4.28 -9.23 -11.47
CA GLY A 842 5.59 -9.83 -11.61
C GLY A 842 5.67 -11.23 -11.00
N PRO A 843 6.84 -11.87 -10.97
CA PRO A 843 7.02 -13.09 -10.21
C PRO A 843 6.94 -12.71 -8.72
N SER A 844 5.80 -12.42 -8.23
CA SER A 844 5.51 -12.59 -6.83
C SER A 844 5.30 -14.08 -6.63
N ILE A 845 6.22 -14.58 -6.50
CA ILE A 845 6.90 -14.89 -5.33
C ILE A 845 6.15 -14.29 -4.18
N GLU A 846 5.32 -15.09 -3.58
CA GLU A 846 4.65 -14.82 -2.32
C GLU A 846 4.15 -13.38 -2.20
N PRO A 847 3.01 -13.07 -1.63
CA PRO A 847 2.58 -11.70 -1.45
C PRO A 847 3.76 -10.97 -0.84
N SER A 848 4.57 -10.38 -1.71
CA SER A 848 5.63 -9.52 -1.29
C SER A 848 4.86 -8.54 -0.45
N ILE A 849 5.11 -8.60 0.83
CA ILE A 849 5.08 -7.46 1.67
C ILE A 849 5.11 -6.29 0.72
N THR A 850 4.10 -5.46 0.76
CA THR A 850 4.18 -4.11 0.21
C THR A 850 5.61 -3.71 0.44
N PRO A 851 6.45 -3.53 -0.58
CA PRO A 851 7.83 -3.18 -0.32
C PRO A 851 7.70 -2.05 0.67
N GLU A 852 8.26 -2.25 1.84
CA GLU A 852 8.39 -1.13 2.72
C GLU A 852 8.95 -0.10 1.77
N ALA A 853 8.37 1.08 1.73
CA ALA A 853 8.65 2.11 0.73
C ALA A 853 10.14 2.36 0.42
N ASP A 854 10.99 1.62 1.06
CA ASP A 854 12.43 1.53 0.92
C ASP A 854 12.92 0.79 -0.33
N GLU A 855 12.18 -0.21 -0.87
CA GLU A 855 12.63 -0.84 -2.12
C GLU A 855 12.14 -0.10 -3.37
N ALA A 856 11.07 0.69 -3.27
CA ALA A 856 10.65 1.56 -4.36
C ALA A 856 11.55 2.82 -4.48
N GLN A 857 12.36 3.15 -3.45
CA GLN A 857 13.33 4.24 -3.50
C GLN A 857 14.72 3.82 -4.00
N ASP A 858 15.05 2.54 -3.97
CA ASP A 858 16.34 2.07 -4.50
C ASP A 858 16.36 1.97 -6.04
N ASP A 859 15.20 2.17 -6.68
CA ASP A 859 15.08 2.27 -8.14
C ASP A 859 14.82 3.72 -8.63
N VAL A 860 14.91 4.74 -7.76
CA VAL A 860 14.88 6.16 -8.17
C VAL A 860 16.25 6.76 -8.14
#